data_4b0188d6ec1b70b9da8c511f80bcbbee
#
_entry.id   4b0188d6ec1b70b9da8c511f80bcbbee
#
_cell.length_a   1.000
_cell.length_b   1.000
_cell.length_c   1.000
_cell.angle_alpha   90.00
_cell.angle_beta   90.00
_cell.angle_gamma   90.00
#
_symmetry.space_group_name_H-M   'P 1'
#
loop_
_entity.id
_entity.type
_entity.pdbx_description
1 polymer ?
#
loop_
_entity_poly.entity_id
_entity_poly.type
_entity_poly.pdbx_seq_one_letter_code
_entity_poly.pdbx_strand_id
1 'polypeptide(L)'
;MELSSQSVLSYTDKYLTVDGKPWFPVMGEIHYSRLQPEDWERELWKMKNGGVDVVSAYTIWIHHEEIEGEWDFSGCRDLRRFLSEVKKCGLYCFIRIGPWAHGECRNGGFPDWLVKKQETATEAGEAVPCSDQANKRKMVLRSNDPEYLSYVRRFYEKIYEQAKGYFLKEDGPIIGIQIENEYGHCGGFTGPEGEEHMRTLQKMAREIGFDVPLWTATGWGGAVTGGMLPVMGGYCEAPWDPRTTEIEPSGNYIFTKERNDHAIGSDHGLGEDITFDMSKFPYLTAELGGGLQVTAHRRPIATGKDTEAMSLVKLGSGCNLLGYYMYHGGTNPEGKRTTLQESKETGYPNDLPVLSYDFNAPLKEYGQITDTWRRIRRLSMFLHDFGSELCEMEYIPQPGNPSDPGDLTSLRTAVRCLPDGSKGYLFVNNYVRRQVMKNHPGIELKAYGPDGRVLADFGKVDIEDGDYFFFPFETEVCEKDHEENRGMCQQRKSGMEDGKDHKNSRRLAAPITPLCLLNEGKSQETVYVAYGHDRSGKEQQGLKQTNVHDRMGTECFDLKQMLAPEVADRLNREGMRLLLLTEEESLHACKADMGGREYLLISNGDVIREEDGALSVRMEGKKDEELFLYSYPELLSTPEGFEKEKKEQHPGTLLDTTDMTLYTRKLDFIPSLRAELTLHDTLESEELHALLHVEGIMPEMEEAMVVLEYEGLSAEMRQIPPASGETLRKDRRAADSFYTGQPWEIGVKRFAGADGCADFFVVVHPLRKEEAVYLQKWPDMSKGYACKIRGLRVAEIRRIQLRFA
;
A
#
# COMPACT_ATOMS: atom_id res chain seq x y z
N MET A 1 -6.97 17.06 3.05
CA MET A 1 -7.98 17.78 3.90
C MET A 1 -7.43 17.80 5.31
N GLU A 2 -7.38 18.96 5.97
CA GLU A 2 -6.94 19.05 7.37
C GLU A 2 -8.15 18.94 8.30
N LEU A 3 -8.08 18.05 9.29
CA LEU A 3 -9.08 17.85 10.31
C LEU A 3 -8.70 18.64 11.56
N SER A 4 -9.70 19.16 12.26
CA SER A 4 -9.55 19.83 13.55
C SER A 4 -10.27 19.03 14.65
N SER A 5 -10.07 19.39 15.91
CA SER A 5 -10.79 18.80 17.05
C SER A 5 -12.32 19.00 17.01
N GLN A 6 -12.81 19.86 16.11
CA GLN A 6 -14.22 20.11 15.91
C GLN A 6 -14.77 19.41 14.67
N SER A 7 -13.92 18.82 13.83
CA SER A 7 -14.33 18.13 12.61
C SER A 7 -15.17 16.88 12.94
N VAL A 8 -16.24 16.69 12.19
CA VAL A 8 -17.13 15.54 12.32
C VAL A 8 -16.88 14.56 11.20
N LEU A 9 -16.26 13.43 11.56
CA LEU A 9 -16.14 12.29 10.65
C LEU A 9 -17.42 11.46 10.68
N SER A 10 -17.91 11.12 9.48
CA SER A 10 -19.07 10.27 9.28
C SER A 10 -18.95 9.54 7.95
N TYR A 11 -19.98 8.83 7.55
CA TYR A 11 -20.06 8.18 6.24
C TYR A 11 -21.50 8.21 5.71
N THR A 12 -21.61 8.09 4.40
CA THR A 12 -22.84 7.80 3.68
C THR A 12 -22.81 6.35 3.20
N ASP A 13 -23.80 5.94 2.47
CA ASP A 13 -23.80 4.66 1.74
C ASP A 13 -22.73 4.61 0.62
N LYS A 14 -22.13 5.74 0.24
CA LYS A 14 -21.20 5.86 -0.87
C LYS A 14 -19.77 6.17 -0.45
N TYR A 15 -19.54 7.03 0.56
CA TYR A 15 -18.21 7.54 0.92
C TYR A 15 -18.11 8.03 2.36
N LEU A 16 -16.87 8.23 2.80
CA LEU A 16 -16.58 8.92 4.07
C LEU A 16 -16.79 10.42 3.92
N THR A 17 -17.19 11.07 5.01
CA THR A 17 -17.37 12.53 5.06
C THR A 17 -16.60 13.18 6.19
N VAL A 18 -16.11 14.38 5.93
CA VAL A 18 -15.61 15.34 6.92
C VAL A 18 -16.47 16.58 6.84
N ASP A 19 -17.15 16.89 7.96
CA ASP A 19 -18.07 18.05 8.03
C ASP A 19 -19.13 18.03 6.90
N GLY A 20 -19.60 16.83 6.56
CA GLY A 20 -20.58 16.57 5.51
C GLY A 20 -20.05 16.64 4.08
N LYS A 21 -18.76 16.89 3.86
CA LYS A 21 -18.15 16.90 2.52
C LYS A 21 -17.49 15.55 2.21
N PRO A 22 -17.54 15.10 0.95
CA PRO A 22 -16.86 13.86 0.53
C PRO A 22 -15.36 13.89 0.85
N TRP A 23 -14.85 12.78 1.37
CA TRP A 23 -13.44 12.60 1.66
C TRP A 23 -12.96 11.24 1.15
N PHE A 24 -11.93 11.27 0.31
CA PHE A 24 -11.25 10.09 -0.19
C PHE A 24 -9.87 9.99 0.45
N PRO A 25 -9.68 9.31 1.58
CA PRO A 25 -8.36 9.12 2.15
C PRO A 25 -7.63 7.93 1.53
N VAL A 26 -6.30 8.01 1.56
CA VAL A 26 -5.41 6.86 1.35
C VAL A 26 -4.88 6.42 2.71
N MET A 27 -5.02 5.13 3.01
CA MET A 27 -4.60 4.56 4.29
C MET A 27 -3.47 3.56 4.09
N GLY A 28 -2.55 3.52 5.05
CA GLY A 28 -1.41 2.58 5.03
C GLY A 28 -1.19 1.92 6.39
N GLU A 29 -1.08 0.58 6.39
CA GLU A 29 -0.79 -0.18 7.61
C GLU A 29 0.70 -0.19 7.92
N ILE A 30 1.03 0.10 9.18
CA ILE A 30 2.36 0.00 9.78
C ILE A 30 2.23 -0.57 11.19
N HIS A 31 2.98 -1.59 11.51
CA HIS A 31 3.01 -2.13 12.87
C HIS A 31 4.14 -1.47 13.65
N TYR A 32 3.82 -0.46 14.46
CA TYR A 32 4.83 0.28 15.22
C TYR A 32 5.73 -0.62 16.06
N SER A 33 5.18 -1.69 16.62
CA SER A 33 5.93 -2.66 17.44
C SER A 33 6.92 -3.53 16.64
N ARG A 34 6.88 -3.45 15.30
CA ARG A 34 7.82 -4.12 14.38
C ARG A 34 8.89 -3.17 13.83
N LEU A 35 8.95 -1.93 14.32
CA LEU A 35 9.99 -0.96 13.95
C LEU A 35 10.72 -0.45 15.18
N GLN A 36 11.96 0.04 14.98
CA GLN A 36 12.66 0.72 16.05
C GLN A 36 12.06 2.12 16.26
N PRO A 37 11.90 2.57 17.50
CA PRO A 37 11.32 3.89 17.81
C PRO A 37 12.06 5.06 17.18
N GLU A 38 13.35 4.91 16.95
CA GLU A 38 14.22 5.92 16.32
C GLU A 38 13.92 6.10 14.84
N ASP A 39 13.27 5.11 14.20
CA ASP A 39 12.94 5.13 12.79
C ASP A 39 11.53 5.64 12.51
N TRP A 40 10.61 5.64 13.51
CA TRP A 40 9.19 5.95 13.31
C TRP A 40 8.96 7.26 12.58
N GLU A 41 9.58 8.34 13.00
CA GLU A 41 9.41 9.66 12.38
C GLU A 41 9.81 9.64 10.89
N ARG A 42 10.98 9.09 10.58
CA ARG A 42 11.49 8.99 9.22
C ARG A 42 10.56 8.16 8.33
N GLU A 43 10.09 7.03 8.82
CA GLU A 43 9.24 6.13 8.05
C GLU A 43 7.82 6.70 7.88
N LEU A 44 7.27 7.38 8.88
CA LEU A 44 6.01 8.10 8.78
C LEU A 44 6.07 9.23 7.73
N TRP A 45 7.18 9.96 7.64
CA TRP A 45 7.39 10.95 6.58
C TRP A 45 7.45 10.30 5.19
N LYS A 46 8.08 9.12 5.04
CA LYS A 46 8.06 8.37 3.79
C LYS A 46 6.64 7.92 3.43
N MET A 47 5.84 7.44 4.41
CA MET A 47 4.45 7.08 4.19
C MET A 47 3.64 8.29 3.71
N LYS A 48 3.76 9.43 4.38
CA LYS A 48 3.06 10.67 3.99
C LYS A 48 3.41 11.11 2.58
N ASN A 49 4.68 11.10 2.22
CA ASN A 49 5.15 11.46 0.88
C ASN A 49 4.78 10.42 -0.19
N GLY A 50 4.49 9.20 0.22
CA GLY A 50 3.89 8.17 -0.63
C GLY A 50 2.37 8.31 -0.78
N GLY A 51 1.79 9.39 -0.21
CA GLY A 51 0.38 9.76 -0.35
C GLY A 51 -0.55 9.23 0.75
N VAL A 52 -0.02 8.66 1.83
CA VAL A 52 -0.83 8.21 2.97
C VAL A 52 -1.36 9.42 3.75
N ASP A 53 -2.66 9.43 4.01
CA ASP A 53 -3.35 10.40 4.89
C ASP A 53 -3.54 9.82 6.28
N VAL A 54 -3.85 8.52 6.34
CA VAL A 54 -4.24 7.80 7.55
C VAL A 54 -3.33 6.60 7.77
N VAL A 55 -2.67 6.57 8.89
CA VAL A 55 -1.89 5.41 9.34
C VAL A 55 -2.82 4.43 10.05
N SER A 56 -2.81 3.18 9.66
CA SER A 56 -3.46 2.09 10.38
C SER A 56 -2.41 1.28 11.15
N ALA A 57 -2.70 0.92 12.40
CA ALA A 57 -1.73 0.20 13.23
C ALA A 57 -2.40 -0.73 14.25
N TYR A 58 -1.97 -2.00 14.30
CA TYR A 58 -2.40 -2.93 15.33
C TYR A 58 -1.73 -2.68 16.66
N THR A 59 -2.53 -2.79 17.74
CA THR A 59 -2.05 -3.04 19.10
C THR A 59 -2.11 -4.55 19.34
N ILE A 60 -1.02 -5.25 19.08
CA ILE A 60 -0.97 -6.71 19.15
C ILE A 60 -0.82 -7.15 20.60
N TRP A 61 -1.76 -7.89 21.17
CA TRP A 61 -1.84 -8.20 22.60
C TRP A 61 -0.58 -8.88 23.12
N ILE A 62 -0.10 -9.96 22.45
CA ILE A 62 1.11 -10.69 22.89
C ILE A 62 2.36 -9.81 22.92
N HIS A 63 2.44 -8.75 22.10
CA HIS A 63 3.56 -7.81 22.13
C HIS A 63 3.57 -6.98 23.42
N HIS A 64 2.41 -6.77 24.06
CA HIS A 64 2.26 -5.92 25.24
C HIS A 64 2.09 -6.68 26.54
N GLU A 65 1.60 -7.92 26.52
CA GLU A 65 1.39 -8.77 27.69
C GLU A 65 1.75 -10.24 27.38
N GLU A 66 3.02 -10.50 27.01
CA GLU A 66 3.50 -11.87 26.78
C GLU A 66 3.41 -12.74 28.03
N ILE A 67 3.59 -12.15 29.20
CA ILE A 67 3.44 -12.76 30.52
C ILE A 67 2.24 -12.13 31.20
N GLU A 68 1.31 -12.95 31.72
CA GLU A 68 0.08 -12.47 32.36
C GLU A 68 0.37 -11.45 33.48
N GLY A 69 -0.21 -10.26 33.34
CA GLY A 69 -0.06 -9.14 34.27
C GLY A 69 1.19 -8.29 34.09
N GLU A 70 2.12 -8.69 33.21
CA GLU A 70 3.33 -7.91 32.88
C GLU A 70 3.13 -7.11 31.60
N TRP A 71 2.68 -5.88 31.75
CA TRP A 71 2.46 -4.97 30.62
C TRP A 71 3.76 -4.29 30.20
N ASP A 72 3.97 -4.19 28.88
CA ASP A 72 5.11 -3.50 28.29
C ASP A 72 4.65 -2.51 27.22
N PHE A 73 4.82 -1.23 27.52
CA PHE A 73 4.61 -0.09 26.60
C PHE A 73 5.88 0.75 26.49
N SER A 74 7.04 0.08 26.37
CA SER A 74 8.35 0.72 26.24
C SER A 74 9.05 0.33 24.93
N GLY A 75 10.04 1.11 24.52
CA GLY A 75 10.78 0.86 23.27
C GLY A 75 9.84 0.79 22.07
N CYS A 76 9.98 -0.23 21.24
CA CYS A 76 9.10 -0.42 20.07
C CYS A 76 7.63 -0.68 20.41
N ARG A 77 7.30 -0.91 21.69
CA ARG A 77 5.94 -1.13 22.20
C ARG A 77 5.28 0.15 22.73
N ASP A 78 5.96 1.30 22.68
CA ASP A 78 5.47 2.59 23.19
C ASP A 78 4.45 3.21 22.22
N LEU A 79 3.19 2.76 22.35
CA LEU A 79 2.06 3.28 21.56
C LEU A 79 1.89 4.79 21.73
N ARG A 80 2.10 5.31 22.94
CA ARG A 80 1.92 6.75 23.21
C ARG A 80 2.91 7.60 22.45
N ARG A 81 4.20 7.20 22.46
CA ARG A 81 5.25 7.85 21.67
C ARG A 81 4.97 7.72 20.17
N PHE A 82 4.57 6.54 19.69
CA PHE A 82 4.21 6.36 18.29
C PHE A 82 3.09 7.32 17.84
N LEU A 83 2.03 7.47 18.63
CA LEU A 83 0.94 8.42 18.34
C LEU A 83 1.43 9.88 18.32
N SER A 84 2.41 10.23 19.14
CA SER A 84 3.05 11.53 19.11
C SER A 84 3.79 11.77 17.80
N GLU A 85 4.52 10.76 17.29
CA GLU A 85 5.21 10.87 16.00
C GLU A 85 4.23 10.96 14.83
N VAL A 86 3.13 10.20 14.86
CA VAL A 86 2.06 10.31 13.85
C VAL A 86 1.49 11.72 13.80
N LYS A 87 1.19 12.30 14.97
CA LYS A 87 0.71 13.69 15.09
C LYS A 87 1.74 14.68 14.54
N LYS A 88 3.01 14.53 14.92
CA LYS A 88 4.12 15.38 14.46
C LYS A 88 4.26 15.38 12.95
N CYS A 89 4.11 14.22 12.32
CA CYS A 89 4.13 14.10 10.87
C CYS A 89 2.85 14.64 10.18
N GLY A 90 1.84 15.05 10.96
CA GLY A 90 0.56 15.53 10.43
C GLY A 90 -0.20 14.46 9.67
N LEU A 91 -0.16 13.21 10.16
CA LEU A 91 -0.92 12.07 9.71
C LEU A 91 -2.06 11.81 10.69
N TYR A 92 -3.13 11.18 10.22
CA TYR A 92 -4.20 10.64 11.07
C TYR A 92 -3.95 9.18 11.38
N CYS A 93 -4.65 8.64 12.39
CA CYS A 93 -4.44 7.28 12.83
C CYS A 93 -5.75 6.52 13.03
N PHE A 94 -5.77 5.30 12.54
CA PHE A 94 -6.71 4.26 12.93
C PHE A 94 -5.98 3.23 13.79
N ILE A 95 -6.37 3.08 15.06
CA ILE A 95 -5.81 2.05 15.93
C ILE A 95 -6.67 0.80 15.80
N ARG A 96 -6.05 -0.33 15.52
CA ARG A 96 -6.71 -1.64 15.48
C ARG A 96 -6.50 -2.31 16.84
N ILE A 97 -7.54 -2.30 17.68
CA ILE A 97 -7.45 -2.71 19.10
C ILE A 97 -7.70 -4.21 19.34
N GLY A 98 -7.91 -4.98 18.31
CA GLY A 98 -8.23 -6.39 18.41
C GLY A 98 -9.55 -6.66 19.13
N PRO A 99 -9.64 -7.70 20.02
CA PRO A 99 -8.53 -8.41 20.72
C PRO A 99 -7.73 -9.40 19.87
N TRP A 100 -8.33 -9.95 18.82
CA TRP A 100 -7.68 -10.74 17.78
C TRP A 100 -7.17 -9.83 16.68
N ALA A 101 -5.90 -9.96 16.32
CA ALA A 101 -5.26 -9.15 15.29
C ALA A 101 -5.05 -9.93 13.97
N HIS A 102 -4.90 -11.25 14.00
CA HIS A 102 -4.23 -12.04 12.98
C HIS A 102 -2.81 -11.51 12.79
N GLY A 103 -2.57 -10.58 11.87
CA GLY A 103 -1.33 -9.82 11.72
C GLY A 103 -0.08 -10.69 11.59
N GLU A 104 -0.26 -11.94 11.16
CA GLU A 104 0.75 -12.99 11.05
C GLU A 104 1.56 -13.13 12.34
N CYS A 105 0.86 -13.04 13.47
CA CYS A 105 1.42 -13.15 14.81
C CYS A 105 1.14 -14.51 15.44
N ARG A 106 2.00 -14.88 16.38
CA ARG A 106 1.78 -16.04 17.24
C ARG A 106 0.37 -16.00 17.85
N ASN A 107 -0.39 -17.10 17.73
CA ASN A 107 -1.77 -17.22 18.19
C ASN A 107 -2.72 -16.10 17.71
N GLY A 108 -2.46 -15.51 16.51
CA GLY A 108 -3.23 -14.36 16.01
C GLY A 108 -3.15 -13.12 16.89
N GLY A 109 -2.07 -13.01 17.68
CA GLY A 109 -1.82 -11.93 18.61
C GLY A 109 -2.23 -12.22 20.05
N PHE A 110 -2.87 -13.36 20.35
CA PHE A 110 -3.17 -13.74 21.73
C PHE A 110 -1.92 -14.22 22.49
N PRO A 111 -1.75 -13.81 23.76
CA PRO A 111 -0.69 -14.36 24.60
C PRO A 111 -0.87 -15.86 24.88
N ASP A 112 0.23 -16.61 24.95
CA ASP A 112 0.22 -18.05 25.23
C ASP A 112 -0.52 -18.41 26.53
N TRP A 113 -0.41 -17.55 27.58
CA TRP A 113 -1.09 -17.77 28.83
C TRP A 113 -2.63 -17.74 28.68
N LEU A 114 -3.16 -16.91 27.79
CA LEU A 114 -4.59 -16.82 27.51
C LEU A 114 -5.08 -18.07 26.75
N VAL A 115 -4.32 -18.50 25.73
CA VAL A 115 -4.61 -19.72 24.98
C VAL A 115 -4.58 -20.96 25.89
N LYS A 116 -3.59 -21.08 26.77
CA LYS A 116 -3.48 -22.19 27.76
C LYS A 116 -4.66 -22.27 28.72
N LYS A 117 -5.29 -21.14 29.07
CA LYS A 117 -6.51 -21.16 29.91
C LYS A 117 -7.71 -21.81 29.16
N GLN A 118 -7.74 -21.76 27.85
CA GLN A 118 -8.71 -22.49 27.05
C GLN A 118 -8.39 -24.01 27.04
N GLU A 119 -7.12 -24.40 26.94
CA GLU A 119 -6.66 -25.80 26.82
C GLU A 119 -6.78 -26.59 28.11
N THR A 120 -6.40 -25.99 29.24
CA THR A 120 -6.42 -26.67 30.57
C THR A 120 -7.80 -27.16 30.97
N ALA A 121 -8.85 -26.72 30.34
CA ALA A 121 -10.20 -27.26 30.54
C ALA A 121 -10.46 -28.54 29.73
N THR A 122 -9.60 -28.89 28.75
CA THR A 122 -9.75 -30.09 27.90
C THR A 122 -9.01 -31.31 28.41
N GLU A 123 -7.92 -31.17 29.18
CA GLU A 123 -7.14 -32.29 29.74
C GLU A 123 -7.78 -32.98 30.97
N ALA A 124 -8.83 -32.41 31.54
CA ALA A 124 -9.60 -33.00 32.64
C ALA A 124 -10.50 -34.17 32.23
N GLY A 125 -10.30 -34.76 31.05
CA GLY A 125 -11.08 -35.88 30.48
C GLY A 125 -10.73 -37.27 31.02
N GLU A 126 -9.79 -37.46 31.94
CA GLU A 126 -9.58 -38.72 32.63
C GLU A 126 -10.23 -38.70 34.02
N ALA A 127 -11.16 -39.59 34.20
CA ALA A 127 -11.98 -39.74 35.38
C ALA A 127 -11.15 -40.02 36.67
N VAL A 128 -11.03 -39.01 37.53
CA VAL A 128 -10.72 -39.19 38.91
C VAL A 128 -11.94 -38.76 39.74
N PRO A 129 -12.59 -39.65 40.46
CA PRO A 129 -13.77 -39.30 41.25
C PRO A 129 -13.32 -38.60 42.53
N CYS A 130 -13.34 -37.28 42.55
CA CYS A 130 -13.26 -36.48 43.76
C CYS A 130 -14.27 -35.32 43.69
N SER A 131 -15.09 -35.21 44.67
CA SER A 131 -16.36 -34.52 44.78
C SER A 131 -16.34 -32.99 44.73
N ASP A 132 -15.22 -32.34 44.40
CA ASP A 132 -15.06 -30.88 44.41
C ASP A 132 -14.65 -30.27 43.05
N GLN A 133 -14.61 -31.05 41.96
CA GLN A 133 -14.24 -30.56 40.62
C GLN A 133 -15.39 -30.39 39.65
N ALA A 134 -16.63 -30.55 40.08
CA ALA A 134 -17.80 -30.45 39.23
C ALA A 134 -18.16 -28.97 39.03
N ASN A 135 -17.46 -28.20 38.19
CA ASN A 135 -17.94 -27.02 37.42
C ASN A 135 -16.83 -26.05 36.97
N LYS A 136 -15.62 -26.52 36.60
CA LYS A 136 -14.75 -25.65 35.81
C LYS A 136 -15.26 -25.60 34.37
N ARG A 137 -16.13 -24.62 34.11
CA ARG A 137 -16.58 -24.26 32.75
C ARG A 137 -15.34 -23.90 31.93
N LYS A 138 -15.22 -24.49 30.75
CA LYS A 138 -14.17 -24.16 29.79
C LYS A 138 -14.33 -22.70 29.33
N MET A 139 -13.30 -21.87 29.42
CA MET A 139 -13.27 -20.54 28.82
C MET A 139 -13.23 -20.69 27.30
N VAL A 140 -14.01 -19.88 26.59
CA VAL A 140 -14.07 -19.88 25.14
C VAL A 140 -13.55 -18.52 24.63
N LEU A 141 -12.44 -18.55 23.89
CA LEU A 141 -11.88 -17.36 23.25
C LEU A 141 -12.79 -16.85 22.13
N ARG A 142 -12.70 -15.56 21.83
CA ARG A 142 -13.49 -14.87 20.80
C ARG A 142 -14.99 -15.17 20.96
N SER A 143 -15.51 -15.05 22.19
CA SER A 143 -16.92 -15.32 22.53
C SER A 143 -17.40 -14.39 23.65
N ASN A 144 -18.70 -14.46 23.99
CA ASN A 144 -19.25 -13.76 25.14
C ASN A 144 -18.99 -14.49 26.47
N ASP A 145 -17.96 -15.35 26.55
CA ASP A 145 -17.53 -15.94 27.80
C ASP A 145 -17.13 -14.84 28.80
N PRO A 146 -17.71 -14.77 30.01
CA PRO A 146 -17.45 -13.70 30.97
C PRO A 146 -15.99 -13.60 31.42
N GLU A 147 -15.29 -14.73 31.52
CA GLU A 147 -13.88 -14.74 31.91
C GLU A 147 -13.03 -14.16 30.78
N TYR A 148 -13.25 -14.60 29.53
CA TYR A 148 -12.57 -14.05 28.37
C TYR A 148 -12.84 -12.53 28.23
N LEU A 149 -14.09 -12.10 28.35
CA LEU A 149 -14.45 -10.68 28.26
C LEU A 149 -13.80 -9.84 29.36
N SER A 150 -13.53 -10.42 30.54
CA SER A 150 -12.80 -9.71 31.60
C SER A 150 -11.36 -9.41 31.21
N TYR A 151 -10.69 -10.34 30.52
CA TYR A 151 -9.34 -10.13 30.00
C TYR A 151 -9.33 -9.13 28.83
N VAL A 152 -10.30 -9.21 27.92
CA VAL A 152 -10.46 -8.23 26.82
C VAL A 152 -10.67 -6.82 27.36
N ARG A 153 -11.53 -6.66 28.39
CA ARG A 153 -11.76 -5.36 29.04
C ARG A 153 -10.45 -4.78 29.58
N ARG A 154 -9.67 -5.59 30.29
CA ARG A 154 -8.35 -5.18 30.82
C ARG A 154 -7.40 -4.75 29.69
N PHE A 155 -7.35 -5.49 28.60
CA PHE A 155 -6.54 -5.13 27.43
C PHE A 155 -6.98 -3.80 26.81
N TYR A 156 -8.28 -3.61 26.56
CA TYR A 156 -8.81 -2.36 26.02
C TYR A 156 -8.57 -1.16 26.94
N GLU A 157 -8.69 -1.34 28.27
CA GLU A 157 -8.37 -0.31 29.25
C GLU A 157 -6.89 0.10 29.17
N LYS A 158 -5.97 -0.87 28.99
CA LYS A 158 -4.54 -0.58 28.82
C LYS A 158 -4.24 0.16 27.53
N ILE A 159 -4.89 -0.18 26.42
CA ILE A 159 -4.76 0.60 25.18
C ILE A 159 -5.30 2.02 25.39
N TYR A 160 -6.47 2.16 26.01
CA TYR A 160 -7.06 3.45 26.25
C TYR A 160 -6.17 4.35 27.13
N GLU A 161 -5.53 3.81 28.15
CA GLU A 161 -4.55 4.53 28.98
C GLU A 161 -3.43 5.17 28.12
N GLN A 162 -2.97 4.48 27.07
CA GLN A 162 -1.97 4.99 26.15
C GLN A 162 -2.54 6.00 25.13
N ALA A 163 -3.74 5.74 24.62
CA ALA A 163 -4.39 6.52 23.57
C ALA A 163 -5.02 7.82 24.06
N LYS A 164 -5.37 7.90 25.36
CA LYS A 164 -5.98 9.08 25.97
C LYS A 164 -5.13 10.33 25.80
N GLY A 165 -5.74 11.42 25.30
CA GLY A 165 -5.06 12.66 24.93
C GLY A 165 -4.62 12.70 23.46
N TYR A 166 -4.87 11.61 22.69
CA TYR A 166 -4.52 11.54 21.27
C TYR A 166 -5.74 11.33 20.35
N PHE A 167 -6.95 11.38 20.84
CA PHE A 167 -8.15 11.39 20.00
C PHE A 167 -8.33 12.72 19.26
N LEU A 168 -8.95 12.69 18.07
CA LEU A 168 -9.15 13.92 17.26
C LEU A 168 -9.80 15.05 18.05
N LYS A 169 -10.83 14.75 18.86
CA LYS A 169 -11.50 15.73 19.74
C LYS A 169 -10.58 16.31 20.83
N GLU A 170 -9.45 15.67 21.09
CA GLU A 170 -8.38 16.12 22.00
C GLU A 170 -7.19 16.70 21.24
N ASP A 171 -7.40 17.07 19.96
CA ASP A 171 -6.39 17.58 19.03
C ASP A 171 -5.28 16.53 18.72
N GLY A 172 -5.62 15.26 18.79
CA GLY A 172 -4.74 14.13 18.48
C GLY A 172 -5.00 13.53 17.10
N PRO A 173 -4.19 12.55 16.67
CA PRO A 173 -4.28 11.95 15.34
C PRO A 173 -5.35 10.86 15.24
N ILE A 174 -5.86 10.30 16.36
CA ILE A 174 -6.77 9.15 16.33
C ILE A 174 -8.15 9.58 15.85
N ILE A 175 -8.53 9.12 14.65
CA ILE A 175 -9.82 9.41 14.01
C ILE A 175 -10.80 8.24 14.02
N GLY A 176 -10.34 7.05 14.42
CA GLY A 176 -11.18 5.86 14.50
C GLY A 176 -10.45 4.68 15.11
N ILE A 177 -11.20 3.61 15.41
CA ILE A 177 -10.64 2.33 15.86
C ILE A 177 -11.28 1.17 15.12
N GLN A 178 -10.49 0.11 14.93
CA GLN A 178 -10.99 -1.18 14.49
C GLN A 178 -11.13 -2.13 15.68
N ILE A 179 -12.25 -2.85 15.72
CA ILE A 179 -12.54 -3.91 16.68
C ILE A 179 -12.52 -5.24 15.93
N GLU A 180 -11.81 -6.23 16.49
CA GLU A 180 -11.62 -7.57 15.92
C GLU A 180 -10.98 -7.54 14.52
N ASN A 181 -10.79 -8.68 13.93
CA ASN A 181 -10.36 -8.83 12.55
C ASN A 181 -10.99 -10.08 11.96
N GLU A 182 -11.67 -9.93 10.82
CA GLU A 182 -12.29 -11.01 10.07
C GLU A 182 -13.09 -12.00 10.93
N TYR A 183 -13.82 -11.48 11.92
CA TYR A 183 -14.54 -12.28 12.90
C TYR A 183 -15.68 -13.05 12.24
N GLY A 184 -15.65 -14.39 12.37
CA GLY A 184 -16.56 -15.31 11.70
C GLY A 184 -16.03 -15.83 10.36
N HIS A 185 -15.12 -15.09 9.71
CA HIS A 185 -14.41 -15.55 8.51
C HIS A 185 -13.09 -16.27 8.88
N CYS A 186 -12.25 -15.62 9.72
CA CYS A 186 -11.03 -16.21 10.28
C CYS A 186 -11.26 -16.64 11.74
N GLY A 187 -12.08 -17.65 11.98
CA GLY A 187 -12.47 -18.11 13.30
C GLY A 187 -13.48 -17.20 14.01
N GLY A 188 -13.85 -17.53 15.24
CA GLY A 188 -14.98 -16.91 15.95
C GLY A 188 -16.30 -17.53 15.54
N PHE A 189 -17.41 -16.88 15.86
CA PHE A 189 -18.77 -17.32 15.55
C PHE A 189 -19.37 -16.53 14.39
N THR A 190 -20.20 -17.16 13.60
CA THR A 190 -20.98 -16.56 12.52
C THR A 190 -22.42 -16.29 12.96
N GLY A 191 -23.21 -15.62 12.12
CA GLY A 191 -24.62 -15.40 12.33
C GLY A 191 -24.97 -14.61 13.62
N PRO A 192 -26.14 -14.83 14.24
CA PRO A 192 -26.61 -14.03 15.38
C PRO A 192 -25.68 -14.03 16.60
N GLU A 193 -25.01 -15.15 16.86
CA GLU A 193 -24.07 -15.26 17.98
C GLU A 193 -22.82 -14.42 17.76
N GLY A 194 -22.28 -14.46 16.54
CA GLY A 194 -21.16 -13.62 16.16
C GLY A 194 -21.49 -12.14 16.18
N GLU A 195 -22.65 -11.76 15.63
CA GLU A 195 -23.16 -10.39 15.66
C GLU A 195 -23.31 -9.86 17.09
N GLU A 196 -23.76 -10.68 18.03
CA GLU A 196 -23.93 -10.29 19.43
C GLU A 196 -22.58 -10.12 20.13
N HIS A 197 -21.59 -10.97 19.82
CA HIS A 197 -20.22 -10.80 20.32
C HIS A 197 -19.61 -9.48 19.84
N MET A 198 -19.73 -9.17 18.57
CA MET A 198 -19.22 -7.92 18.00
C MET A 198 -19.90 -6.69 18.64
N ARG A 199 -21.21 -6.74 18.91
CA ARG A 199 -21.90 -5.67 19.65
C ARG A 199 -21.43 -5.56 21.10
N THR A 200 -21.11 -6.69 21.74
CA THR A 200 -20.55 -6.73 23.10
C THR A 200 -19.21 -6.02 23.17
N LEU A 201 -18.30 -6.30 22.21
CA LEU A 201 -17.00 -5.64 22.14
C LEU A 201 -17.15 -4.14 21.83
N GLN A 202 -18.05 -3.78 20.91
CA GLN A 202 -18.36 -2.39 20.58
C GLN A 202 -18.84 -1.63 21.82
N LYS A 203 -19.79 -2.19 22.56
CA LYS A 203 -20.31 -1.60 23.81
C LYS A 203 -19.19 -1.43 24.83
N MET A 204 -18.36 -2.45 25.02
CA MET A 204 -17.22 -2.41 25.93
C MET A 204 -16.25 -1.29 25.60
N ALA A 205 -15.88 -1.15 24.32
CA ALA A 205 -14.99 -0.08 23.86
C ALA A 205 -15.60 1.31 24.17
N ARG A 206 -16.89 1.50 23.90
CA ARG A 206 -17.61 2.75 24.23
C ARG A 206 -17.63 3.04 25.73
N GLU A 207 -17.90 2.04 26.56
CA GLU A 207 -17.92 2.17 28.02
C GLU A 207 -16.56 2.58 28.60
N ILE A 208 -15.46 2.10 28.01
CA ILE A 208 -14.09 2.45 28.40
C ILE A 208 -13.75 3.89 28.00
N GLY A 209 -14.36 4.40 26.91
CA GLY A 209 -14.17 5.79 26.50
C GLY A 209 -13.67 5.98 25.06
N PHE A 210 -13.61 4.95 24.25
CA PHE A 210 -13.28 5.06 22.81
C PHE A 210 -14.44 5.71 22.05
N ASP A 211 -14.47 7.04 22.06
CA ASP A 211 -15.52 7.86 21.45
C ASP A 211 -15.07 8.38 20.07
N VAL A 212 -14.91 7.46 19.13
CA VAL A 212 -14.54 7.69 17.73
C VAL A 212 -15.30 6.72 16.83
N PRO A 213 -15.37 6.94 15.51
CA PRO A 213 -15.91 5.96 14.56
C PRO A 213 -15.35 4.57 14.76
N LEU A 214 -16.22 3.56 14.66
CA LEU A 214 -15.87 2.14 14.79
C LEU A 214 -16.05 1.43 13.46
N TRP A 215 -15.06 0.68 13.07
CA TRP A 215 -15.14 -0.24 11.94
C TRP A 215 -14.58 -1.63 12.26
N THR A 216 -14.75 -2.56 11.35
CA THR A 216 -14.14 -3.88 11.44
C THR A 216 -13.70 -4.35 10.05
N ALA A 217 -12.54 -4.99 9.99
CA ALA A 217 -12.10 -5.63 8.76
C ALA A 217 -12.92 -6.90 8.52
N THR A 218 -13.39 -7.07 7.30
CA THR A 218 -14.27 -8.16 6.88
C THR A 218 -13.61 -9.11 5.87
N GLY A 219 -12.34 -8.90 5.56
CA GLY A 219 -11.64 -9.66 4.55
C GLY A 219 -12.39 -9.59 3.21
N TRP A 220 -12.89 -10.74 2.76
CA TRP A 220 -13.67 -10.86 1.52
C TRP A 220 -15.19 -10.71 1.73
N GLY A 221 -15.62 -10.33 2.93
CA GLY A 221 -17.03 -10.07 3.25
C GLY A 221 -17.73 -11.16 4.07
N GLY A 222 -17.09 -12.30 4.35
CA GLY A 222 -17.65 -13.40 5.16
C GLY A 222 -17.70 -13.12 6.68
N ALA A 223 -17.09 -12.03 7.14
CA ALA A 223 -17.06 -11.67 8.56
C ALA A 223 -18.33 -10.95 9.00
N VAL A 224 -18.75 -11.16 10.26
CA VAL A 224 -19.87 -10.43 10.87
C VAL A 224 -19.40 -9.09 11.41
N THR A 225 -20.26 -8.07 11.38
CA THR A 225 -19.86 -6.67 11.65
C THR A 225 -20.34 -6.10 12.97
N GLY A 226 -21.37 -6.69 13.59
CA GLY A 226 -22.05 -6.08 14.74
C GLY A 226 -22.70 -4.72 14.43
N GLY A 227 -22.85 -4.38 13.16
CA GLY A 227 -23.34 -3.07 12.69
C GLY A 227 -22.25 -2.00 12.58
N MET A 228 -20.99 -2.33 12.78
CA MET A 228 -19.86 -1.43 12.52
C MET A 228 -19.61 -1.28 11.02
N LEU A 229 -18.91 -0.23 10.63
CA LEU A 229 -18.52 0.03 9.23
C LEU A 229 -17.61 -1.08 8.72
N PRO A 230 -18.00 -1.85 7.68
CA PRO A 230 -17.15 -2.89 7.10
C PRO A 230 -16.06 -2.29 6.23
N VAL A 231 -14.84 -2.81 6.37
CA VAL A 231 -13.71 -2.50 5.48
C VAL A 231 -13.17 -3.79 4.90
N MET A 232 -12.95 -3.78 3.57
CA MET A 232 -12.69 -4.97 2.79
C MET A 232 -11.19 -5.19 2.56
N GLY A 233 -10.84 -6.37 2.06
CA GLY A 233 -9.49 -6.71 1.59
C GLY A 233 -9.44 -7.03 0.10
N GLY A 234 -8.25 -7.31 -0.37
CA GLY A 234 -7.98 -7.79 -1.73
C GLY A 234 -6.49 -7.97 -1.94
N TYR A 235 -6.08 -9.12 -2.47
CA TYR A 235 -4.67 -9.43 -2.73
C TYR A 235 -4.49 -9.92 -4.17
N CYS A 236 -3.31 -9.71 -4.70
CA CYS A 236 -2.98 -10.19 -6.05
C CYS A 236 -2.72 -11.70 -6.11
N GLU A 237 -2.45 -12.33 -4.96
CA GLU A 237 -2.31 -13.77 -4.75
C GLU A 237 -2.51 -14.11 -3.27
N ALA A 238 -2.67 -15.41 -2.94
CA ALA A 238 -2.88 -15.92 -1.59
C ALA A 238 -1.67 -16.73 -1.09
N PRO A 239 -0.68 -16.12 -0.42
CA PRO A 239 0.47 -16.83 0.15
C PRO A 239 0.10 -17.80 1.27
N TRP A 240 -1.06 -17.65 1.89
CA TRP A 240 -1.63 -18.55 2.90
C TRP A 240 -2.32 -19.80 2.31
N ASP A 241 -2.55 -19.84 0.98
CA ASP A 241 -3.14 -21.01 0.32
C ASP A 241 -2.24 -22.25 0.53
N PRO A 242 -2.77 -23.40 1.00
CA PRO A 242 -1.94 -24.56 1.32
C PRO A 242 -1.34 -25.26 0.08
N ARG A 243 -1.78 -24.91 -1.12
CA ARG A 243 -1.28 -25.50 -2.35
C ARG A 243 0.13 -25.04 -2.65
N THR A 244 0.98 -25.97 -3.07
CA THR A 244 2.36 -25.71 -3.52
C THR A 244 2.48 -25.72 -5.06
N THR A 245 1.40 -25.37 -5.74
CA THR A 245 1.29 -25.25 -7.20
C THR A 245 0.79 -23.86 -7.59
N GLU A 246 0.73 -23.56 -8.88
CA GLU A 246 0.01 -22.37 -9.36
C GLU A 246 -1.44 -22.41 -8.88
N ILE A 247 -1.97 -21.24 -8.55
CA ILE A 247 -3.37 -21.03 -8.22
C ILE A 247 -4.03 -20.15 -9.28
N GLU A 248 -5.35 -20.13 -9.26
CA GLU A 248 -6.17 -19.38 -10.21
C GLU A 248 -5.86 -17.87 -10.11
N PRO A 249 -6.01 -17.10 -11.20
CA PRO A 249 -5.87 -15.66 -11.16
C PRO A 249 -6.85 -15.01 -10.19
N SER A 250 -6.39 -13.98 -9.49
CA SER A 250 -7.22 -13.23 -8.54
C SER A 250 -8.38 -12.51 -9.23
N GLY A 251 -9.57 -12.58 -8.65
CA GLY A 251 -10.75 -11.79 -9.04
C GLY A 251 -10.56 -10.27 -8.87
N ASN A 252 -9.53 -9.84 -8.13
CA ASN A 252 -9.22 -8.44 -7.91
C ASN A 252 -8.78 -7.67 -9.17
N TYR A 253 -8.61 -8.37 -10.30
CA TYR A 253 -8.32 -7.76 -11.61
C TYR A 253 -9.56 -7.60 -12.50
N ILE A 254 -10.76 -7.90 -11.99
CA ILE A 254 -12.05 -7.73 -12.70
C ILE A 254 -12.84 -6.58 -12.07
N PHE A 255 -13.38 -5.68 -12.92
CA PHE A 255 -14.34 -4.68 -12.46
C PHE A 255 -15.69 -5.33 -12.14
N THR A 256 -16.12 -5.23 -10.89
CA THR A 256 -17.35 -5.84 -10.41
C THR A 256 -18.01 -5.02 -9.31
N LYS A 257 -19.33 -5.19 -9.14
CA LYS A 257 -20.07 -4.70 -7.96
C LYS A 257 -19.86 -5.56 -6.72
N GLU A 258 -19.47 -6.81 -6.93
CA GLU A 258 -19.15 -7.70 -5.83
C GLU A 258 -17.89 -7.24 -5.14
N ARG A 259 -17.91 -7.25 -3.83
CA ARG A 259 -16.77 -6.88 -2.99
C ARG A 259 -16.01 -8.11 -2.50
N ASN A 260 -16.48 -9.31 -2.89
CA ASN A 260 -15.90 -10.59 -2.55
C ASN A 260 -14.90 -11.07 -3.61
N ASP A 261 -13.84 -11.77 -3.21
CA ASP A 261 -12.95 -12.49 -4.10
C ASP A 261 -13.11 -13.99 -3.89
N HIS A 262 -13.85 -14.61 -4.80
CA HIS A 262 -14.15 -16.06 -4.73
C HIS A 262 -12.96 -16.94 -5.10
N ALA A 263 -11.90 -16.40 -5.69
CA ALA A 263 -10.71 -17.13 -6.10
C ALA A 263 -9.65 -17.20 -4.99
N ILE A 264 -9.64 -16.24 -4.08
CA ILE A 264 -8.69 -16.15 -2.97
C ILE A 264 -9.43 -16.35 -1.65
N GLY A 265 -9.18 -17.48 -0.98
CA GLY A 265 -9.70 -17.75 0.36
C GLY A 265 -8.82 -17.18 1.46
N SER A 266 -9.14 -17.56 2.69
CA SER A 266 -8.31 -17.34 3.88
C SER A 266 -7.67 -18.66 4.33
N ASP A 267 -6.91 -18.64 5.42
CA ASP A 267 -6.37 -19.82 6.10
C ASP A 267 -7.45 -20.85 6.48
N HIS A 268 -8.68 -20.39 6.58
CA HIS A 268 -9.85 -21.20 6.93
C HIS A 268 -10.69 -21.67 5.72
N GLY A 269 -10.20 -21.42 4.51
CA GLY A 269 -10.84 -21.82 3.26
C GLY A 269 -11.38 -20.65 2.45
N LEU A 270 -12.15 -20.94 1.41
CA LEU A 270 -12.85 -19.91 0.64
C LEU A 270 -13.96 -19.31 1.51
N GLY A 271 -14.02 -17.98 1.51
CA GLY A 271 -15.00 -17.25 2.31
C GLY A 271 -16.45 -17.53 1.91
N GLU A 272 -17.33 -17.41 2.88
CA GLU A 272 -18.78 -17.40 2.61
C GLU A 272 -19.18 -16.09 1.91
N ASP A 273 -20.43 -16.03 1.45
CA ASP A 273 -21.02 -14.82 0.89
C ASP A 273 -20.98 -13.65 1.89
N ILE A 274 -21.05 -12.42 1.37
CA ILE A 274 -21.09 -11.21 2.16
C ILE A 274 -22.24 -11.27 3.18
N THR A 275 -21.91 -11.07 4.46
CA THR A 275 -22.84 -11.23 5.60
C THR A 275 -23.62 -9.96 5.93
N PHE A 276 -23.27 -8.82 5.32
CA PHE A 276 -23.90 -7.52 5.57
C PHE A 276 -24.53 -6.94 4.29
N ASP A 277 -25.49 -6.03 4.47
CA ASP A 277 -26.15 -5.34 3.37
C ASP A 277 -25.23 -4.25 2.78
N MET A 278 -24.59 -4.54 1.66
CA MET A 278 -23.66 -3.65 0.97
C MET A 278 -24.27 -2.30 0.58
N SER A 279 -25.59 -2.22 0.41
CA SER A 279 -26.26 -0.97 0.01
C SER A 279 -26.27 0.09 1.13
N LYS A 280 -25.96 -0.30 2.35
CA LYS A 280 -25.95 0.59 3.52
C LYS A 280 -24.57 1.17 3.83
N PHE A 281 -23.53 0.65 3.19
CA PHE A 281 -22.16 0.99 3.51
C PHE A 281 -21.37 1.38 2.27
N PRO A 282 -20.46 2.36 2.37
CA PRO A 282 -19.53 2.67 1.29
C PRO A 282 -18.61 1.49 1.00
N TYR A 283 -18.09 1.43 -0.23
CA TYR A 283 -17.02 0.49 -0.55
C TYR A 283 -15.68 1.07 -0.11
N LEU A 284 -15.09 0.49 0.92
CA LEU A 284 -13.81 0.89 1.51
C LEU A 284 -12.90 -0.32 1.65
N THR A 285 -11.60 -0.13 1.54
CA THR A 285 -10.61 -1.17 1.82
C THR A 285 -9.70 -0.78 2.99
N ALA A 286 -9.29 -1.75 3.79
CA ALA A 286 -8.25 -1.60 4.82
C ALA A 286 -7.09 -2.57 4.58
N GLU A 287 -7.31 -3.62 3.81
CA GLU A 287 -6.36 -4.69 3.57
C GLU A 287 -6.21 -4.97 2.06
N LEU A 288 -6.05 -3.90 1.26
CA LEU A 288 -5.60 -4.03 -0.10
C LEU A 288 -4.10 -4.33 -0.10
N GLY A 289 -3.69 -5.46 -0.68
CA GLY A 289 -2.29 -5.90 -0.63
C GLY A 289 -1.32 -4.85 -1.18
N GLY A 290 -0.57 -4.19 -0.29
CA GLY A 290 0.56 -3.36 -0.68
C GLY A 290 1.73 -4.19 -1.17
N GLY A 291 1.80 -5.42 -0.72
CA GLY A 291 2.72 -6.49 -1.11
C GLY A 291 2.11 -7.83 -0.76
N LEU A 292 2.96 -8.83 -0.53
CA LEU A 292 2.56 -10.18 -0.13
C LEU A 292 3.51 -10.72 0.93
N GLN A 293 2.98 -11.38 1.94
CA GLN A 293 3.78 -12.15 2.88
C GLN A 293 4.46 -13.33 2.17
N VAL A 294 5.54 -13.82 2.78
CA VAL A 294 6.30 -14.99 2.33
C VAL A 294 6.17 -16.07 3.40
N THR A 295 5.47 -17.16 3.09
CA THR A 295 5.34 -18.30 4.00
C THR A 295 6.35 -19.39 3.68
N ALA A 296 6.54 -20.35 4.61
CA ALA A 296 7.46 -21.45 4.40
C ALA A 296 7.10 -22.29 3.17
N HIS A 297 5.80 -22.51 2.92
CA HIS A 297 5.30 -23.38 1.85
C HIS A 297 4.94 -22.66 0.55
N ARG A 298 4.72 -21.32 0.59
CA ARG A 298 4.32 -20.54 -0.58
C ARG A 298 4.96 -19.15 -0.58
N ARG A 299 5.70 -18.82 -1.65
CA ARG A 299 6.58 -17.63 -1.68
C ARG A 299 6.37 -16.81 -2.94
N PRO A 300 5.18 -16.22 -3.13
CA PRO A 300 4.92 -15.34 -4.26
C PRO A 300 5.65 -14.01 -4.08
N ILE A 301 5.94 -13.34 -5.20
CA ILE A 301 6.55 -12.02 -5.24
C ILE A 301 5.55 -11.06 -5.86
N ALA A 302 5.07 -10.08 -5.11
CA ALA A 302 4.28 -8.99 -5.65
C ALA A 302 5.18 -7.94 -6.31
N THR A 303 4.69 -7.33 -7.39
CA THR A 303 5.33 -6.22 -8.08
C THR A 303 4.51 -4.95 -7.93
N GLY A 304 5.11 -3.79 -8.19
CA GLY A 304 4.37 -2.52 -8.19
C GLY A 304 3.21 -2.50 -9.17
N LYS A 305 3.37 -3.15 -10.33
CA LYS A 305 2.29 -3.30 -11.33
C LYS A 305 1.12 -4.13 -10.79
N ASP A 306 1.39 -5.21 -10.04
CA ASP A 306 0.33 -6.04 -9.43
C ASP A 306 -0.55 -5.19 -8.50
N THR A 307 0.08 -4.40 -7.63
CA THR A 307 -0.63 -3.54 -6.66
C THR A 307 -1.35 -2.38 -7.33
N GLU A 308 -0.73 -1.71 -8.30
CA GLU A 308 -1.33 -0.55 -8.97
C GLU A 308 -2.52 -0.94 -9.84
N ALA A 309 -2.40 -2.01 -10.65
CA ALA A 309 -3.50 -2.51 -11.48
C ALA A 309 -4.70 -2.95 -10.63
N MET A 310 -4.44 -3.64 -9.51
CA MET A 310 -5.48 -4.00 -8.55
C MET A 310 -6.14 -2.77 -7.93
N SER A 311 -5.35 -1.77 -7.53
CA SER A 311 -5.86 -0.50 -6.98
C SER A 311 -6.75 0.23 -7.99
N LEU A 312 -6.34 0.28 -9.25
CA LEU A 312 -7.11 0.87 -10.35
C LEU A 312 -8.45 0.13 -10.54
N VAL A 313 -8.44 -1.20 -10.47
CA VAL A 313 -9.68 -1.99 -10.58
C VAL A 313 -10.60 -1.72 -9.39
N LYS A 314 -10.09 -1.61 -8.18
CA LYS A 314 -10.89 -1.24 -7.00
C LYS A 314 -11.50 0.16 -7.16
N LEU A 315 -10.72 1.13 -7.62
CA LEU A 315 -11.23 2.47 -7.92
C LEU A 315 -12.33 2.44 -8.98
N GLY A 316 -12.08 1.79 -10.11
CA GLY A 316 -13.06 1.66 -11.19
C GLY A 316 -14.34 0.94 -10.75
N SER A 317 -14.26 0.04 -9.76
CA SER A 317 -15.40 -0.70 -9.17
C SER A 317 -16.15 0.08 -8.06
N GLY A 318 -15.77 1.33 -7.79
CA GLY A 318 -16.49 2.19 -6.85
C GLY A 318 -15.91 2.27 -5.45
N CYS A 319 -14.68 1.79 -5.22
CA CYS A 319 -13.99 1.94 -3.94
C CYS A 319 -13.67 3.41 -3.67
N ASN A 320 -13.94 3.88 -2.45
CA ASN A 320 -13.78 5.28 -2.01
C ASN A 320 -12.85 5.43 -0.79
N LEU A 321 -12.03 4.46 -0.51
CA LEU A 321 -10.87 4.49 0.35
C LEU A 321 -9.93 3.36 -0.07
N LEU A 322 -8.68 3.67 -0.39
CA LEU A 322 -7.63 2.68 -0.60
C LEU A 322 -6.80 2.54 0.67
N GLY A 323 -6.94 1.40 1.35
CA GLY A 323 -6.18 1.06 2.54
C GLY A 323 -5.26 -0.12 2.27
N TYR A 324 -3.94 0.10 2.33
CA TYR A 324 -2.93 -0.88 1.96
C TYR A 324 -2.40 -1.66 3.17
N TYR A 325 -2.42 -2.97 3.07
CA TYR A 325 -1.83 -3.90 4.03
C TYR A 325 -0.77 -4.78 3.35
N MET A 326 0.49 -4.80 3.76
CA MET A 326 1.19 -3.79 4.56
C MET A 326 1.62 -2.65 3.65
N TYR A 327 1.63 -1.42 4.18
CA TYR A 327 2.30 -0.31 3.53
C TYR A 327 3.79 -0.25 3.91
N HIS A 328 4.09 -0.61 5.14
CA HIS A 328 5.45 -0.71 5.68
C HIS A 328 5.68 -2.10 6.27
N GLY A 329 6.72 -2.77 5.83
CA GLY A 329 7.19 -4.00 6.45
C GLY A 329 7.78 -3.76 7.85
N GLY A 330 8.42 -4.77 8.42
CA GLY A 330 9.06 -4.61 9.72
C GLY A 330 9.79 -5.85 10.20
N THR A 331 10.33 -5.77 11.41
CA THR A 331 11.02 -6.85 12.11
C THR A 331 10.25 -7.20 13.38
N ASN A 332 9.82 -8.44 13.53
CA ASN A 332 9.15 -8.90 14.76
C ASN A 332 10.00 -8.59 15.99
N PRO A 333 9.41 -8.03 17.07
CA PRO A 333 10.16 -7.81 18.31
C PRO A 333 10.56 -9.12 18.97
N GLU A 334 11.64 -9.10 19.72
CA GLU A 334 12.01 -10.24 20.55
C GLU A 334 10.98 -10.47 21.66
N GLY A 335 10.47 -11.71 21.75
CA GLY A 335 9.70 -12.14 22.89
C GLY A 335 10.58 -12.47 24.10
N LYS A 336 10.01 -12.38 25.30
CA LYS A 336 10.70 -12.75 26.56
C LYS A 336 10.81 -14.27 26.72
N ARG A 337 9.84 -15.02 26.16
CA ARG A 337 9.70 -16.47 26.32
C ARG A 337 9.56 -17.22 25.01
N THR A 338 8.96 -16.59 24.00
CA THR A 338 8.61 -17.23 22.73
C THR A 338 9.03 -16.36 21.56
N THR A 339 9.07 -16.94 20.38
CA THR A 339 9.07 -16.17 19.13
C THR A 339 7.65 -15.69 18.83
N LEU A 340 7.49 -14.55 18.16
CA LEU A 340 6.20 -13.84 18.06
C LEU A 340 5.54 -13.91 16.70
N GLN A 341 6.18 -14.56 15.70
CA GLN A 341 5.60 -14.78 14.38
C GLN A 341 4.53 -15.89 14.41
N GLU A 342 3.69 -15.90 13.39
CA GLU A 342 2.82 -17.03 13.10
C GLU A 342 3.64 -18.27 12.78
N SER A 343 3.26 -19.39 13.38
CA SER A 343 4.05 -20.64 13.32
C SER A 343 3.18 -21.87 13.46
N LYS A 344 3.55 -22.93 12.76
CA LYS A 344 2.96 -24.29 12.93
C LYS A 344 3.09 -24.84 14.35
N GLU A 345 4.05 -24.36 15.12
CA GLU A 345 4.20 -24.74 16.54
C GLU A 345 2.95 -24.40 17.37
N THR A 346 2.19 -23.39 16.95
CA THR A 346 0.94 -22.99 17.62
C THR A 346 -0.31 -23.50 16.92
N GLY A 347 -0.16 -24.46 16.02
CA GLY A 347 -1.28 -25.09 15.28
C GLY A 347 -1.78 -24.27 14.08
N TYR A 348 -1.04 -23.25 13.68
CA TYR A 348 -1.34 -22.51 12.44
C TYR A 348 -0.94 -23.33 11.19
N PRO A 349 -1.63 -23.14 10.06
CA PRO A 349 -1.25 -23.78 8.82
C PRO A 349 0.04 -23.23 8.23
N ASN A 350 0.41 -21.98 8.58
CA ASN A 350 1.55 -21.25 8.03
C ASN A 350 2.73 -21.20 9.00
N ASP A 351 3.94 -21.07 8.43
CA ASP A 351 5.13 -20.62 9.12
C ASP A 351 5.67 -19.38 8.41
N LEU A 352 6.12 -18.39 9.19
CA LEU A 352 6.74 -17.17 8.74
C LEU A 352 8.17 -17.07 9.27
N PRO A 353 9.04 -16.24 8.65
CA PRO A 353 10.35 -15.96 9.24
C PRO A 353 10.18 -15.45 10.68
N VAL A 354 11.13 -15.79 11.55
CA VAL A 354 11.04 -15.43 12.97
C VAL A 354 11.09 -13.92 13.17
N LEU A 355 11.98 -13.23 12.43
CA LEU A 355 12.17 -11.79 12.55
C LEU A 355 11.56 -11.03 11.38
N SER A 356 11.84 -11.46 10.14
CA SER A 356 11.42 -10.66 8.98
C SER A 356 9.92 -10.65 8.80
N TYR A 357 9.39 -9.46 8.74
CA TYR A 357 8.03 -9.15 8.29
C TYR A 357 8.08 -8.12 7.15
N ASP A 358 8.94 -8.37 6.17
CA ASP A 358 9.16 -7.50 5.00
C ASP A 358 7.89 -7.28 4.18
N PHE A 359 7.09 -8.32 4.02
CA PHE A 359 5.81 -8.34 3.30
C PHE A 359 5.93 -7.92 1.82
N ASN A 360 7.12 -7.73 1.28
CA ASN A 360 7.34 -7.03 -0.01
C ASN A 360 6.56 -5.70 -0.10
N ALA A 361 6.47 -5.00 1.02
CA ALA A 361 5.67 -3.79 1.17
C ALA A 361 6.22 -2.61 0.33
N PRO A 362 5.42 -1.57 0.08
CA PRO A 362 5.87 -0.32 -0.54
C PRO A 362 7.10 0.29 0.13
N LEU A 363 7.13 0.28 1.47
CA LEU A 363 8.32 0.49 2.30
C LEU A 363 8.68 -0.85 2.94
N LYS A 364 9.84 -1.42 2.56
CA LYS A 364 10.26 -2.73 3.03
C LYS A 364 10.72 -2.70 4.49
N GLU A 365 11.18 -3.84 5.01
CA GLU A 365 11.55 -4.04 6.41
C GLU A 365 12.46 -2.95 7.00
N TYR A 366 13.41 -2.44 6.22
CA TYR A 366 14.38 -1.42 6.65
C TYR A 366 14.09 -0.03 6.04
N GLY A 367 12.84 0.20 5.59
CA GLY A 367 12.42 1.48 5.02
C GLY A 367 12.91 1.73 3.58
N GLN A 368 13.27 0.68 2.83
CA GLN A 368 13.61 0.79 1.41
C GLN A 368 12.36 1.22 0.62
N ILE A 369 12.51 2.27 -0.17
CA ILE A 369 11.47 2.77 -1.07
C ILE A 369 11.45 1.89 -2.32
N THR A 370 10.29 1.32 -2.64
CA THR A 370 10.11 0.41 -3.79
C THR A 370 9.39 1.08 -4.97
N ASP A 371 9.34 0.38 -6.11
CA ASP A 371 8.49 0.75 -7.25
C ASP A 371 7.00 0.82 -6.84
N THR A 372 6.56 -0.07 -5.95
CA THR A 372 5.19 -0.06 -5.43
C THR A 372 4.86 1.25 -4.72
N TRP A 373 5.78 1.78 -3.91
CA TRP A 373 5.60 3.06 -3.23
C TRP A 373 5.44 4.22 -4.23
N ARG A 374 6.24 4.26 -5.31
CA ARG A 374 6.15 5.30 -6.35
C ARG A 374 4.82 5.23 -7.10
N ARG A 375 4.33 4.02 -7.41
CA ARG A 375 3.03 3.80 -8.07
C ARG A 375 1.86 4.21 -7.19
N ILE A 376 1.89 3.87 -5.90
CA ILE A 376 0.87 4.31 -4.94
C ILE A 376 0.91 5.83 -4.80
N ARG A 377 2.09 6.46 -4.71
CA ARG A 377 2.24 7.92 -4.69
C ARG A 377 1.60 8.57 -5.92
N ARG A 378 1.89 8.05 -7.11
CA ARG A 378 1.30 8.52 -8.37
C ARG A 378 -0.22 8.52 -8.32
N LEU A 379 -0.81 7.41 -7.91
CA LEU A 379 -2.26 7.28 -7.78
C LEU A 379 -2.82 8.19 -6.67
N SER A 380 -2.11 8.34 -5.57
CA SER A 380 -2.52 9.20 -4.46
C SER A 380 -2.52 10.67 -4.84
N MET A 381 -1.59 11.14 -5.67
CA MET A 381 -1.61 12.52 -6.19
C MET A 381 -2.91 12.80 -6.94
N PHE A 382 -3.39 11.86 -7.76
CA PHE A 382 -4.70 11.95 -8.41
C PHE A 382 -5.84 11.99 -7.37
N LEU A 383 -5.83 11.09 -6.41
CA LEU A 383 -6.89 11.00 -5.40
C LEU A 383 -6.98 12.23 -4.50
N HIS A 384 -5.86 12.87 -4.17
CA HIS A 384 -5.85 14.08 -3.36
C HIS A 384 -6.51 15.27 -4.05
N ASP A 385 -6.38 15.39 -5.37
CA ASP A 385 -6.95 16.51 -6.12
C ASP A 385 -8.34 16.22 -6.71
N PHE A 386 -8.62 14.95 -7.08
CA PHE A 386 -9.86 14.56 -7.76
C PHE A 386 -10.74 13.60 -6.95
N GLY A 387 -10.24 13.09 -5.83
CA GLY A 387 -10.91 12.03 -5.05
C GLY A 387 -12.25 12.46 -4.47
N SER A 388 -12.40 13.72 -4.03
CA SER A 388 -13.68 14.20 -3.48
C SER A 388 -14.78 14.14 -4.53
N GLU A 389 -14.49 14.51 -5.77
CA GLU A 389 -15.43 14.43 -6.89
C GLU A 389 -15.67 12.96 -7.29
N LEU A 390 -14.59 12.15 -7.32
CA LEU A 390 -14.68 10.72 -7.60
C LEU A 390 -15.61 10.00 -6.62
N CYS A 391 -15.68 10.42 -5.36
CA CYS A 391 -16.61 9.87 -4.36
C CYS A 391 -18.07 9.97 -4.78
N GLU A 392 -18.45 11.02 -5.48
CA GLU A 392 -19.82 11.27 -5.95
C GLU A 392 -20.19 10.50 -7.22
N MET A 393 -19.18 9.93 -7.90
CA MET A 393 -19.34 9.18 -9.14
C MET A 393 -19.72 7.72 -8.89
N GLU A 394 -20.69 7.22 -9.64
CA GLU A 394 -21.17 5.85 -9.53
C GLU A 394 -20.46 4.90 -10.50
N TYR A 395 -20.22 3.68 -10.06
CA TYR A 395 -19.70 2.61 -10.90
C TYR A 395 -20.77 2.13 -11.88
N ILE A 396 -20.43 2.10 -13.16
CA ILE A 396 -21.28 1.58 -14.24
C ILE A 396 -20.53 0.44 -14.93
N PRO A 397 -21.02 -0.81 -14.82
CA PRO A 397 -20.43 -1.94 -15.53
C PRO A 397 -20.53 -1.72 -17.05
N GLN A 398 -19.46 -2.04 -17.75
CA GLN A 398 -19.39 -1.89 -19.19
C GLN A 398 -19.67 -3.20 -19.92
N PRO A 399 -20.19 -3.15 -21.15
CA PRO A 399 -20.42 -4.34 -21.95
C PRO A 399 -19.14 -5.12 -22.22
N GLY A 400 -19.23 -6.46 -22.20
CA GLY A 400 -18.13 -7.33 -22.59
C GLY A 400 -17.11 -7.65 -21.49
N ASN A 401 -17.32 -7.15 -20.27
CA ASN A 401 -16.49 -7.56 -19.13
C ASN A 401 -16.64 -9.05 -18.83
N PRO A 402 -15.52 -9.76 -18.56
CA PRO A 402 -15.59 -11.16 -18.14
C PRO A 402 -16.06 -11.25 -16.68
N SER A 403 -16.67 -12.39 -16.34
CA SER A 403 -16.94 -12.79 -14.95
C SER A 403 -15.90 -13.78 -14.42
N ASP A 404 -15.17 -14.43 -15.31
CA ASP A 404 -14.10 -15.39 -14.99
C ASP A 404 -12.75 -14.66 -14.91
N PRO A 405 -12.05 -14.68 -13.78
CA PRO A 405 -10.70 -14.14 -13.66
C PRO A 405 -9.70 -14.75 -14.65
N GLY A 406 -9.93 -16.01 -15.06
CA GLY A 406 -9.12 -16.74 -16.03
C GLY A 406 -9.37 -16.36 -17.49
N ASP A 407 -10.33 -15.48 -17.81
CA ASP A 407 -10.48 -14.97 -19.17
C ASP A 407 -9.38 -13.96 -19.50
N LEU A 408 -8.40 -14.40 -20.27
CA LEU A 408 -7.25 -13.62 -20.74
C LEU A 408 -7.47 -12.95 -22.10
N THR A 409 -8.69 -13.03 -22.64
CA THR A 409 -9.00 -12.58 -24.00
C THR A 409 -9.89 -11.35 -24.06
N SER A 410 -10.71 -11.13 -23.05
CA SER A 410 -11.65 -10.02 -22.96
C SER A 410 -11.01 -8.81 -22.30
N LEU A 411 -11.15 -7.64 -22.93
CA LEU A 411 -10.76 -6.37 -22.33
C LEU A 411 -11.68 -6.05 -21.17
N ARG A 412 -11.12 -5.59 -20.04
CA ARG A 412 -11.84 -5.24 -18.83
C ARG A 412 -11.98 -3.72 -18.76
N THR A 413 -13.21 -3.23 -18.64
CA THR A 413 -13.49 -1.80 -18.59
C THR A 413 -14.54 -1.46 -17.55
N ALA A 414 -14.49 -0.25 -17.02
CA ALA A 414 -15.49 0.28 -16.09
C ALA A 414 -15.65 1.79 -16.34
N VAL A 415 -16.82 2.30 -16.01
CA VAL A 415 -17.04 3.74 -15.96
C VAL A 415 -17.39 4.13 -14.55
N ARG A 416 -16.83 5.22 -14.08
CA ARG A 416 -17.33 5.97 -12.94
C ARG A 416 -17.73 7.36 -13.43
N CYS A 417 -18.97 7.77 -13.23
CA CYS A 417 -19.42 9.08 -13.61
C CYS A 417 -20.45 9.64 -12.65
N LEU A 418 -20.65 10.95 -12.70
CA LEU A 418 -21.74 11.61 -12.01
C LEU A 418 -23.08 11.01 -12.46
N PRO A 419 -24.13 11.04 -11.61
CA PRO A 419 -25.42 10.42 -11.91
C PRO A 419 -26.07 10.89 -13.22
N ASP A 420 -25.80 12.13 -13.64
CA ASP A 420 -26.29 12.70 -14.91
C ASP A 420 -25.44 12.30 -16.13
N GLY A 421 -24.28 11.67 -15.88
CA GLY A 421 -23.33 11.26 -16.92
C GLY A 421 -22.54 12.42 -17.54
N SER A 422 -22.57 13.60 -16.93
CA SER A 422 -21.90 14.80 -17.48
C SER A 422 -20.38 14.72 -17.40
N LYS A 423 -19.85 14.07 -16.36
CA LYS A 423 -18.41 13.95 -16.10
C LYS A 423 -18.06 12.58 -15.53
N GLY A 424 -16.91 12.04 -15.89
CA GLY A 424 -16.47 10.75 -15.35
C GLY A 424 -15.14 10.29 -15.87
N TYR A 425 -14.85 9.03 -15.57
CA TYR A 425 -13.63 8.34 -15.99
C TYR A 425 -13.97 6.97 -16.57
N LEU A 426 -13.32 6.62 -17.67
CA LEU A 426 -13.29 5.29 -18.22
C LEU A 426 -12.03 4.58 -17.71
N PHE A 427 -12.20 3.53 -16.95
CA PHE A 427 -11.13 2.66 -16.45
C PHE A 427 -10.95 1.49 -17.40
N VAL A 428 -9.71 1.14 -17.67
CA VAL A 428 -9.30 0.02 -18.53
C VAL A 428 -8.29 -0.83 -17.80
N ASN A 429 -8.44 -2.14 -17.85
CA ASN A 429 -7.46 -3.10 -17.34
C ASN A 429 -7.26 -4.25 -18.32
N ASN A 430 -6.06 -4.35 -18.91
CA ASN A 430 -5.58 -5.46 -19.73
C ASN A 430 -4.37 -6.12 -19.06
N TYR A 431 -4.41 -6.22 -17.73
CA TYR A 431 -3.37 -6.81 -16.90
C TYR A 431 -3.94 -7.90 -15.99
N VAL A 432 -3.28 -9.02 -15.93
CA VAL A 432 -3.47 -10.08 -14.93
C VAL A 432 -2.10 -10.56 -14.49
N ARG A 433 -1.89 -10.61 -13.18
CA ARG A 433 -0.62 -11.00 -12.59
C ARG A 433 -0.08 -12.31 -13.19
N ARG A 434 1.16 -12.26 -13.72
CA ARG A 434 1.87 -13.41 -14.31
C ARG A 434 1.16 -14.12 -15.48
N GLN A 435 0.15 -13.51 -16.06
CA GLN A 435 -0.52 -14.00 -17.25
C GLN A 435 -0.23 -13.09 -18.43
N VAL A 436 -0.44 -13.59 -19.63
CA VAL A 436 -0.33 -12.81 -20.86
C VAL A 436 -1.73 -12.55 -21.40
N MET A 437 -2.13 -11.30 -21.39
CA MET A 437 -3.43 -10.88 -21.92
C MET A 437 -3.36 -10.70 -23.45
N LYS A 438 -4.50 -10.86 -24.08
CA LYS A 438 -4.63 -10.61 -25.50
C LYS A 438 -4.47 -9.12 -25.83
N ASN A 439 -3.66 -8.78 -26.83
CA ASN A 439 -3.58 -7.42 -27.38
C ASN A 439 -4.86 -7.06 -28.15
N HIS A 440 -5.28 -5.79 -28.07
CA HIS A 440 -6.46 -5.25 -28.72
C HIS A 440 -6.09 -4.07 -29.64
N PRO A 441 -5.52 -4.32 -30.84
CA PRO A 441 -5.10 -3.26 -31.74
C PRO A 441 -6.32 -2.56 -32.37
N GLY A 442 -6.31 -1.22 -32.40
CA GLY A 442 -7.32 -0.38 -33.03
C GLY A 442 -8.74 -0.57 -32.48
N ILE A 443 -8.88 -0.92 -31.20
CA ILE A 443 -10.19 -1.07 -30.57
C ILE A 443 -10.87 0.29 -30.40
N GLU A 444 -12.16 0.40 -30.78
CA GLU A 444 -12.96 1.59 -30.50
C GLU A 444 -13.28 1.65 -28.99
N LEU A 445 -12.67 2.58 -28.29
CA LEU A 445 -12.81 2.74 -26.86
C LEU A 445 -13.90 3.77 -26.54
N LYS A 446 -14.99 3.30 -25.89
CA LYS A 446 -16.16 4.12 -25.57
C LYS A 446 -16.59 3.91 -24.13
N ALA A 447 -17.06 4.99 -23.48
CA ALA A 447 -17.73 4.95 -22.20
C ALA A 447 -19.24 4.92 -22.42
N TYR A 448 -19.92 3.95 -21.81
CA TYR A 448 -21.38 3.82 -21.89
C TYR A 448 -22.02 4.12 -20.54
N GLY A 449 -23.15 4.86 -20.59
CA GLY A 449 -24.00 5.10 -19.42
C GLY A 449 -24.87 3.90 -19.07
N PRO A 450 -25.62 3.99 -17.96
CA PRO A 450 -26.47 2.90 -17.48
C PRO A 450 -27.62 2.56 -18.44
N ASP A 451 -28.01 3.48 -19.30
CA ASP A 451 -29.03 3.34 -20.35
C ASP A 451 -28.46 2.86 -21.71
N GLY A 452 -27.14 2.58 -21.75
CA GLY A 452 -26.44 2.16 -22.96
C GLY A 452 -26.07 3.32 -23.93
N ARG A 453 -26.39 4.58 -23.61
CA ARG A 453 -25.93 5.73 -24.42
C ARG A 453 -24.42 5.88 -24.32
N VAL A 454 -23.80 6.37 -25.39
CA VAL A 454 -22.37 6.72 -25.40
C VAL A 454 -22.18 8.02 -24.63
N LEU A 455 -21.46 7.97 -23.52
CA LEU A 455 -21.06 9.13 -22.72
C LEU A 455 -19.83 9.81 -23.31
N ALA A 456 -18.84 8.99 -23.74
CA ALA A 456 -17.63 9.47 -24.36
C ALA A 456 -17.12 8.49 -25.42
N ASP A 457 -16.44 9.02 -26.46
CA ASP A 457 -15.79 8.24 -27.51
C ASP A 457 -14.32 8.68 -27.61
N PHE A 458 -13.41 7.78 -27.26
CA PHE A 458 -11.95 8.01 -27.28
C PHE A 458 -11.31 7.61 -28.61
N GLY A 459 -12.13 7.17 -29.58
CA GLY A 459 -11.68 6.71 -30.90
C GLY A 459 -10.99 5.36 -30.85
N LYS A 460 -10.10 5.13 -31.80
CA LYS A 460 -9.34 3.88 -31.90
C LYS A 460 -8.08 3.97 -31.04
N VAL A 461 -7.92 2.98 -30.17
CA VAL A 461 -6.80 2.88 -29.26
C VAL A 461 -6.18 1.47 -29.39
N ASP A 462 -4.87 1.40 -29.41
CA ASP A 462 -4.16 0.12 -29.26
C ASP A 462 -3.97 -0.16 -27.76
N ILE A 463 -4.36 -1.33 -27.32
CA ILE A 463 -4.21 -1.78 -25.91
C ILE A 463 -3.44 -3.08 -25.95
N GLU A 464 -2.30 -3.09 -25.26
CA GLU A 464 -1.40 -4.23 -25.22
C GLU A 464 -1.53 -5.02 -23.90
N ASP A 465 -0.91 -6.20 -23.86
CA ASP A 465 -0.72 -6.94 -22.62
C ASP A 465 0.02 -6.10 -21.59
N GLY A 466 -0.49 -6.03 -20.38
CA GLY A 466 0.12 -5.25 -19.30
C GLY A 466 -0.38 -3.81 -19.18
N ASP A 467 -1.26 -3.35 -20.07
CA ASP A 467 -1.83 -2.01 -20.01
C ASP A 467 -2.95 -1.92 -18.98
N TYR A 468 -2.93 -0.87 -18.17
CA TYR A 468 -4.03 -0.46 -17.30
C TYR A 468 -3.98 1.06 -17.08
N PHE A 469 -5.10 1.73 -17.22
CA PHE A 469 -5.19 3.19 -17.15
C PHE A 469 -6.63 3.66 -16.97
N PHE A 470 -6.82 4.94 -16.76
CA PHE A 470 -8.14 5.58 -16.81
C PHE A 470 -8.09 6.92 -17.52
N PHE A 471 -9.13 7.20 -18.30
CA PHE A 471 -9.24 8.40 -19.11
C PHE A 471 -10.42 9.25 -18.66
N PRO A 472 -10.24 10.56 -18.46
CA PRO A 472 -11.31 11.47 -18.10
C PRO A 472 -12.21 11.77 -19.29
N PHE A 473 -13.48 12.03 -19.02
CA PHE A 473 -14.40 12.62 -19.97
C PHE A 473 -15.34 13.61 -19.30
N GLU A 474 -15.77 14.59 -20.08
CA GLU A 474 -16.75 15.58 -19.69
C GLU A 474 -17.66 15.92 -20.87
N THR A 475 -18.97 15.91 -20.67
CA THR A 475 -19.98 16.25 -21.68
C THR A 475 -20.58 17.61 -21.35
N GLU A 476 -20.63 18.53 -22.31
CA GLU A 476 -21.39 19.77 -22.13
C GLU A 476 -22.87 19.40 -21.91
N VAL A 477 -23.42 19.72 -20.74
CA VAL A 477 -24.86 19.64 -20.48
C VAL A 477 -25.49 20.78 -21.27
N CYS A 478 -26.32 20.44 -22.24
CA CYS A 478 -27.13 21.46 -22.89
C CYS A 478 -28.12 22.03 -21.86
N GLU A 479 -28.00 23.29 -21.46
CA GLU A 479 -28.89 23.98 -20.52
C GLU A 479 -30.40 23.89 -20.87
N LYS A 480 -30.74 23.30 -22.01
CA LYS A 480 -32.12 23.17 -22.49
C LYS A 480 -32.94 22.08 -21.79
N ASP A 481 -32.30 21.13 -21.10
CA ASP A 481 -33.03 20.03 -20.47
C ASP A 481 -33.53 20.36 -19.05
N HIS A 482 -33.13 21.49 -18.48
CA HIS A 482 -33.61 21.94 -17.14
C HIS A 482 -34.86 22.83 -17.18
N GLU A 483 -35.32 23.32 -18.34
CA GLU A 483 -36.54 24.14 -18.43
C GLU A 483 -37.83 23.31 -18.62
N GLU A 484 -37.79 22.05 -18.98
CA GLU A 484 -39.01 21.26 -19.24
C GLU A 484 -39.70 20.70 -18.00
N ASN A 485 -39.16 20.86 -16.80
CA ASN A 485 -39.77 20.35 -15.54
C ASN A 485 -40.47 21.44 -14.68
N ARG A 486 -40.79 22.63 -15.23
CA ARG A 486 -41.66 23.58 -14.62
C ARG A 486 -42.85 23.95 -15.50
N GLY A 487 -43.91 23.14 -15.35
CA GLY A 487 -45.25 23.63 -15.41
C GLY A 487 -45.92 23.97 -16.76
N MET A 488 -46.84 23.10 -17.08
CA MET A 488 -48.11 23.39 -17.84
C MET A 488 -48.05 23.76 -19.34
N CYS A 489 -48.44 22.72 -20.08
CA CYS A 489 -49.46 22.76 -21.10
C CYS A 489 -49.72 24.12 -21.79
N GLN A 490 -49.27 24.27 -23.00
CA GLN A 490 -50.12 24.82 -24.07
C GLN A 490 -49.63 24.34 -25.47
N GLN A 491 -50.61 23.83 -26.20
CA GLN A 491 -50.53 23.35 -27.58
C GLN A 491 -50.00 24.40 -28.51
N ARG A 492 -49.03 24.04 -29.39
CA ARG A 492 -49.02 24.58 -30.75
C ARG A 492 -48.56 23.49 -31.75
N LYS A 493 -49.30 23.57 -32.85
CA LYS A 493 -49.41 22.63 -33.95
C LYS A 493 -48.19 22.59 -34.83
N SER A 494 -47.92 21.38 -35.34
CA SER A 494 -47.52 21.03 -36.70
C SER A 494 -46.56 21.91 -37.52
N GLY A 495 -45.46 21.29 -37.91
CA GLY A 495 -44.59 21.67 -39.02
C GLY A 495 -43.50 20.61 -39.13
N MET A 496 -43.71 19.66 -40.02
CA MET A 496 -42.65 18.78 -40.54
C MET A 496 -41.58 19.62 -41.19
N GLU A 497 -40.34 19.47 -40.78
CA GLU A 497 -39.21 19.53 -41.68
C GLU A 497 -38.13 18.58 -41.26
N ASP A 498 -37.77 17.72 -42.19
CA ASP A 498 -36.72 16.69 -42.09
C ASP A 498 -35.34 17.32 -41.92
N GLY A 499 -34.51 16.59 -41.19
CA GLY A 499 -33.09 16.50 -41.43
C GLY A 499 -32.27 17.73 -41.03
N LYS A 500 -31.94 17.86 -39.73
CA LYS A 500 -30.70 18.53 -39.31
C LYS A 500 -30.07 17.79 -38.21
N ASP A 501 -28.88 17.31 -38.54
CA ASP A 501 -27.90 16.74 -37.67
C ASP A 501 -27.99 17.25 -36.23
N HIS A 502 -28.10 16.35 -35.27
CA HIS A 502 -27.72 16.60 -33.88
C HIS A 502 -26.23 17.01 -33.89
N LYS A 503 -25.97 18.28 -34.08
CA LYS A 503 -24.65 18.87 -34.00
C LYS A 503 -24.15 18.71 -32.57
N ASN A 504 -23.30 17.71 -32.44
CA ASN A 504 -22.15 17.63 -31.53
C ASN A 504 -22.24 18.49 -30.26
N SER A 505 -22.77 17.91 -29.19
CA SER A 505 -22.23 18.22 -27.85
C SER A 505 -20.75 17.89 -27.93
N ARG A 506 -19.89 18.88 -27.89
CA ARG A 506 -18.43 18.70 -27.93
C ARG A 506 -18.03 18.03 -26.65
N ARG A 507 -17.66 16.76 -26.74
CA ARG A 507 -17.24 15.91 -25.64
C ARG A 507 -15.74 16.02 -25.52
N LEU A 508 -15.22 16.37 -24.31
CA LEU A 508 -13.82 16.23 -24.03
C LEU A 508 -13.57 14.77 -23.65
N ALA A 509 -12.93 14.02 -24.53
CA ALA A 509 -12.40 12.70 -24.23
C ALA A 509 -10.91 12.74 -24.56
N ALA A 510 -10.05 12.68 -23.54
CA ALA A 510 -8.61 12.77 -23.70
C ALA A 510 -7.95 11.43 -23.34
N PRO A 511 -7.12 10.84 -24.21
CA PRO A 511 -6.43 9.59 -23.95
C PRO A 511 -5.18 9.79 -23.08
N ILE A 512 -5.36 10.48 -21.97
CA ILE A 512 -4.32 10.77 -20.97
C ILE A 512 -4.84 10.46 -19.57
N THR A 513 -3.98 10.02 -18.68
CA THR A 513 -4.33 9.75 -17.29
C THR A 513 -4.02 10.97 -16.42
N PRO A 514 -4.99 11.53 -15.69
CA PRO A 514 -4.77 12.64 -14.77
C PRO A 514 -3.82 12.26 -13.64
N LEU A 515 -2.92 13.19 -13.27
CA LEU A 515 -1.99 13.02 -12.17
C LEU A 515 -2.30 13.95 -11.00
N CYS A 516 -2.35 15.24 -11.23
CA CYS A 516 -2.66 16.24 -10.20
C CYS A 516 -2.98 17.62 -10.81
N LEU A 517 -3.36 18.56 -9.96
CA LEU A 517 -3.48 19.99 -10.27
C LEU A 517 -2.36 20.75 -9.56
N LEU A 518 -1.84 21.80 -10.20
CA LEU A 518 -0.90 22.73 -9.57
C LEU A 518 -1.52 24.11 -9.54
N ASN A 519 -1.54 24.72 -8.36
CA ASN A 519 -1.97 26.08 -8.14
C ASN A 519 -0.75 26.99 -8.09
N GLU A 520 -0.60 27.88 -9.06
CA GLU A 520 0.56 28.78 -9.15
C GLU A 520 0.49 29.98 -8.19
N GLY A 521 -0.29 29.90 -7.14
CA GLY A 521 -0.38 30.94 -6.10
C GLY A 521 -1.19 32.16 -6.57
N LYS A 522 -0.57 33.37 -6.55
CA LYS A 522 -1.27 34.64 -6.80
C LYS A 522 -1.84 34.83 -8.22
N SER A 523 -1.42 34.04 -9.20
CA SER A 523 -1.84 34.19 -10.60
C SER A 523 -3.24 33.62 -10.90
N GLN A 524 -3.82 32.83 -10.01
CA GLN A 524 -5.06 32.07 -10.20
C GLN A 524 -5.02 31.09 -11.40
N GLU A 525 -3.86 30.87 -11.98
CA GLU A 525 -3.68 29.88 -13.03
C GLU A 525 -3.56 28.49 -12.41
N THR A 526 -4.33 27.55 -12.96
CA THR A 526 -4.25 26.13 -12.59
C THR A 526 -3.60 25.38 -13.74
N VAL A 527 -2.60 24.55 -13.41
CA VAL A 527 -1.97 23.65 -14.37
C VAL A 527 -2.48 22.25 -14.11
N TYR A 528 -3.07 21.67 -15.13
CA TYR A 528 -3.49 20.27 -15.12
C TYR A 528 -2.28 19.41 -15.48
N VAL A 529 -1.91 18.46 -14.63
CA VAL A 529 -0.82 17.53 -14.89
C VAL A 529 -1.39 16.17 -15.23
N ALA A 530 -0.92 15.58 -16.31
CA ALA A 530 -1.34 14.26 -16.77
C ALA A 530 -0.14 13.48 -17.34
N TYR A 531 -0.30 12.19 -17.52
CA TYR A 531 0.70 11.37 -18.20
C TYR A 531 0.04 10.53 -19.30
N GLY A 532 0.82 10.25 -20.35
CA GLY A 532 0.43 9.37 -21.43
C GLY A 532 1.04 7.99 -21.23
N HIS A 533 0.35 6.98 -21.78
CA HIS A 533 0.88 5.62 -21.83
C HIS A 533 1.88 5.51 -22.99
N ASP A 534 3.07 5.00 -22.70
CA ASP A 534 4.11 4.77 -23.69
C ASP A 534 3.64 3.68 -24.67
N ARG A 535 3.49 4.04 -25.93
CA ARG A 535 3.11 3.14 -27.02
C ARG A 535 4.32 2.68 -27.85
N SER A 536 5.51 3.11 -27.47
CA SER A 536 6.75 2.74 -28.18
C SER A 536 7.28 1.37 -27.81
N GLY A 537 6.45 0.45 -27.32
CA GLY A 537 6.73 -0.93 -26.89
C GLY A 537 7.53 -1.81 -27.86
N LYS A 538 8.61 -1.26 -28.42
CA LYS A 538 9.72 -2.04 -28.94
C LYS A 538 10.70 -2.24 -27.80
N GLU A 539 10.52 -3.34 -27.05
CA GLU A 539 11.63 -3.93 -26.32
C GLU A 539 12.90 -3.87 -27.21
N GLN A 540 13.70 -2.87 -27.01
CA GLN A 540 15.09 -2.92 -27.40
C GLN A 540 15.77 -3.90 -26.41
N GLN A 541 15.56 -5.20 -26.65
CA GLN A 541 16.43 -6.23 -26.10
C GLN A 541 17.87 -5.83 -26.42
N GLY A 542 18.57 -5.31 -25.43
CA GLY A 542 20.02 -5.06 -25.55
C GLY A 542 20.50 -3.64 -25.27
N LEU A 543 19.67 -2.70 -24.84
CA LEU A 543 20.17 -1.43 -24.36
C LEU A 543 20.68 -1.55 -22.92
N LYS A 544 22.02 -1.38 -22.79
CA LYS A 544 22.68 -1.06 -21.51
C LYS A 544 21.84 -0.02 -20.77
N GLN A 545 21.81 -0.10 -19.41
CA GLN A 545 21.25 0.93 -18.53
C GLN A 545 21.63 2.34 -19.06
N THR A 546 20.78 2.91 -19.88
CA THR A 546 20.84 4.31 -20.22
C THR A 546 20.26 5.08 -19.04
N ASN A 547 20.95 6.11 -18.61
CA ASN A 547 20.51 6.99 -17.52
C ASN A 547 19.09 7.45 -17.77
N VAL A 548 18.27 7.53 -16.71
CA VAL A 548 16.91 8.06 -16.76
C VAL A 548 16.88 9.43 -17.47
N HIS A 549 17.95 10.21 -17.34
CA HIS A 549 18.13 11.50 -17.99
C HIS A 549 18.13 11.43 -19.53
N ASP A 550 18.68 10.37 -20.13
CA ASP A 550 18.73 10.21 -21.61
C ASP A 550 17.38 9.82 -22.22
N ARG A 551 16.42 9.38 -21.41
CA ARG A 551 15.06 9.01 -21.81
C ARG A 551 14.03 10.14 -21.62
N MET A 552 14.34 11.12 -20.76
CA MET A 552 13.43 12.23 -20.50
C MET A 552 13.38 13.20 -21.68
N GLY A 553 12.18 13.46 -22.19
CA GLY A 553 11.91 14.48 -23.19
C GLY A 553 11.78 14.03 -24.65
N THR A 554 12.08 12.77 -25.00
CA THR A 554 11.98 12.30 -26.40
C THR A 554 10.61 11.77 -26.81
N GLU A 555 9.82 11.28 -25.84
CA GLU A 555 8.54 10.60 -26.08
C GLU A 555 7.32 11.52 -25.92
N CYS A 556 7.40 12.57 -25.09
CA CYS A 556 6.33 13.54 -24.89
C CYS A 556 5.96 14.34 -26.16
N PHE A 557 6.90 14.48 -27.11
CA PHE A 557 6.61 15.20 -28.34
C PHE A 557 5.53 14.50 -29.18
N ASP A 558 5.53 13.18 -29.22
CA ASP A 558 4.51 12.40 -29.94
C ASP A 558 3.15 12.47 -29.25
N LEU A 559 3.12 12.49 -27.90
CA LEU A 559 1.88 12.66 -27.13
C LEU A 559 1.20 14.01 -27.37
N LYS A 560 1.97 15.09 -27.48
CA LYS A 560 1.45 16.42 -27.86
C LYS A 560 0.76 16.40 -29.23
N GLN A 561 1.29 15.64 -30.19
CA GLN A 561 0.72 15.51 -31.53
C GLN A 561 -0.54 14.63 -31.54
N MET A 562 -0.67 13.71 -30.60
CA MET A 562 -1.85 12.84 -30.50
C MET A 562 -3.03 13.47 -29.79
N LEU A 563 -2.80 14.52 -28.98
CA LEU A 563 -3.90 15.29 -28.38
C LEU A 563 -4.64 16.07 -29.46
N ALA A 564 -5.94 15.77 -29.59
CA ALA A 564 -6.77 16.47 -30.58
C ALA A 564 -6.66 17.99 -30.38
N PRO A 565 -6.57 18.78 -31.44
CA PRO A 565 -6.54 20.26 -31.38
C PRO A 565 -7.65 20.86 -30.52
N GLU A 566 -8.77 20.14 -30.38
CA GLU A 566 -9.94 20.51 -29.59
C GLU A 566 -9.66 20.53 -28.08
N VAL A 567 -8.75 19.66 -27.57
CA VAL A 567 -8.32 19.67 -26.19
C VAL A 567 -7.49 20.93 -25.88
N ALA A 568 -6.55 21.27 -26.77
CA ALA A 568 -5.74 22.47 -26.64
C ALA A 568 -6.60 23.76 -26.73
N ASP A 569 -7.58 23.80 -27.64
CA ASP A 569 -8.52 24.91 -27.76
C ASP A 569 -9.41 25.10 -26.53
N ARG A 570 -9.77 24.00 -25.85
CA ARG A 570 -10.56 24.09 -24.63
C ARG A 570 -9.72 24.58 -23.46
N LEU A 571 -8.53 24.03 -23.26
CA LEU A 571 -7.59 24.47 -22.21
C LEU A 571 -7.33 25.98 -22.35
N ASN A 572 -7.14 26.46 -23.61
CA ASN A 572 -6.99 27.88 -23.88
C ASN A 572 -8.21 28.72 -23.48
N ARG A 573 -9.44 28.23 -23.76
CA ARG A 573 -10.68 28.96 -23.39
C ARG A 573 -10.92 29.01 -21.90
N GLU A 574 -10.49 27.98 -21.15
CA GLU A 574 -10.65 27.87 -19.70
C GLU A 574 -9.48 28.52 -18.94
N GLY A 575 -8.47 29.05 -19.64
CA GLY A 575 -7.26 29.61 -19.02
C GLY A 575 -6.42 28.55 -18.29
N MET A 576 -6.59 27.29 -18.65
CA MET A 576 -5.85 26.16 -18.07
C MET A 576 -4.63 25.81 -18.93
N ARG A 577 -3.59 25.33 -18.27
CA ARG A 577 -2.41 24.74 -18.92
C ARG A 577 -2.41 23.23 -18.68
N LEU A 578 -1.86 22.47 -19.60
CA LEU A 578 -1.64 21.03 -19.46
C LEU A 578 -0.15 20.75 -19.50
N LEU A 579 0.38 20.18 -18.42
CA LEU A 579 1.74 19.62 -18.35
C LEU A 579 1.64 18.11 -18.55
N LEU A 580 2.22 17.63 -19.66
CA LEU A 580 2.17 16.24 -20.05
C LEU A 580 3.49 15.54 -19.74
N LEU A 581 3.41 14.42 -19.03
CA LEU A 581 4.54 13.58 -18.64
C LEU A 581 4.50 12.25 -19.41
N THR A 582 5.64 11.61 -19.51
CA THR A 582 5.72 10.17 -19.81
C THR A 582 5.27 9.35 -18.59
N GLU A 583 4.98 8.07 -18.78
CA GLU A 583 4.65 7.16 -17.68
C GLU A 583 5.80 7.07 -16.68
N GLU A 584 7.04 6.96 -17.15
CA GLU A 584 8.24 6.89 -16.28
C GLU A 584 8.43 8.17 -15.47
N GLU A 585 8.32 9.34 -16.09
CA GLU A 585 8.41 10.63 -15.40
C GLU A 585 7.35 10.76 -14.31
N SER A 586 6.14 10.25 -14.56
CA SER A 586 5.05 10.28 -13.57
C SER A 586 5.34 9.47 -12.31
N LEU A 587 6.12 8.39 -12.40
CA LEU A 587 6.56 7.59 -11.25
C LEU A 587 7.57 8.33 -10.37
N HIS A 588 8.39 9.20 -10.99
CA HIS A 588 9.38 10.03 -10.29
C HIS A 588 8.85 11.39 -9.86
N ALA A 589 7.61 11.72 -10.24
CA ALA A 589 6.96 12.98 -9.91
C ALA A 589 6.55 13.06 -8.43
N CYS A 590 6.72 14.27 -7.87
CA CYS A 590 6.31 14.61 -6.51
C CYS A 590 5.68 16.00 -6.52
N LYS A 591 4.48 16.13 -5.98
CA LYS A 591 3.83 17.43 -5.76
C LYS A 591 4.27 17.97 -4.39
N ALA A 592 4.82 19.17 -4.35
CA ALA A 592 5.31 19.80 -3.14
C ALA A 592 4.76 21.23 -3.00
N ASP A 593 4.24 21.60 -1.83
CA ASP A 593 3.95 22.97 -1.47
C ASP A 593 5.16 23.60 -0.76
N MET A 594 5.64 24.71 -1.26
CA MET A 594 6.72 25.49 -0.68
C MET A 594 6.28 26.96 -0.59
N GLY A 595 5.96 27.38 0.64
CA GLY A 595 5.56 28.76 0.91
C GLY A 595 4.22 29.18 0.27
N GLY A 596 3.27 28.27 0.14
CA GLY A 596 1.95 28.49 -0.42
C GLY A 596 1.92 28.50 -1.96
N ARG A 597 2.95 27.97 -2.59
CA ARG A 597 3.02 27.71 -4.02
C ARG A 597 3.30 26.23 -4.26
N GLU A 598 2.52 25.60 -5.13
CA GLU A 598 2.68 24.20 -5.48
C GLU A 598 3.69 24.02 -6.62
N TYR A 599 4.48 23.00 -6.51
CA TYR A 599 5.50 22.62 -7.49
C TYR A 599 5.35 21.14 -7.83
N LEU A 600 5.56 20.82 -9.11
CA LEU A 600 5.85 19.46 -9.53
C LEU A 600 7.37 19.31 -9.62
N LEU A 601 7.89 18.32 -8.91
CA LEU A 601 9.32 18.00 -8.89
C LEU A 601 9.51 16.60 -9.47
N ILE A 602 10.53 16.42 -10.33
CA ILE A 602 10.92 15.11 -10.86
C ILE A 602 12.43 14.95 -10.65
N SER A 603 12.87 13.82 -10.09
CA SER A 603 14.27 13.57 -9.75
C SER A 603 14.64 12.11 -9.97
N ASN A 604 15.94 11.82 -10.16
CA ASN A 604 16.47 10.45 -10.17
C ASN A 604 16.59 9.80 -8.78
N GLY A 605 16.27 10.55 -7.72
CA GLY A 605 16.06 10.02 -6.38
C GLY A 605 14.65 10.30 -5.89
N ASP A 606 14.29 9.73 -4.75
CA ASP A 606 12.95 9.93 -4.17
C ASP A 606 12.90 11.20 -3.35
N VAL A 607 12.12 12.17 -3.81
CA VAL A 607 11.90 13.45 -3.11
C VAL A 607 10.98 13.21 -1.93
N ILE A 608 11.43 13.62 -0.73
CA ILE A 608 10.70 13.52 0.52
C ILE A 608 10.61 14.92 1.15
N ARG A 609 9.39 15.36 1.42
CA ARG A 609 9.12 16.53 2.24
C ARG A 609 9.16 16.12 3.71
N GLU A 610 9.90 16.86 4.52
CA GLU A 610 10.11 16.60 5.94
C GLU A 610 9.41 17.66 6.80
N GLU A 611 9.70 17.63 8.09
CA GLU A 611 9.26 18.65 9.03
C GLU A 611 9.59 20.06 8.50
N ASP A 612 8.75 21.04 8.80
CA ASP A 612 8.87 22.44 8.37
C ASP A 612 8.92 22.67 6.86
N GLY A 613 8.54 21.67 6.06
CA GLY A 613 8.51 21.77 4.61
C GLY A 613 9.88 21.63 3.94
N ALA A 614 10.93 21.28 4.70
CA ALA A 614 12.23 20.96 4.13
C ALA A 614 12.13 19.80 3.14
N LEU A 615 12.88 19.89 2.04
CA LEU A 615 12.95 18.84 1.03
C LEU A 615 14.28 18.12 1.09
N SER A 616 14.23 16.82 0.89
CA SER A 616 15.43 15.99 0.73
C SER A 616 15.20 14.93 -0.35
N VAL A 617 16.30 14.41 -0.89
CA VAL A 617 16.28 13.35 -1.89
C VAL A 617 16.92 12.10 -1.29
N ARG A 618 16.26 10.95 -1.42
CA ARG A 618 16.82 9.63 -1.06
C ARG A 618 17.33 8.95 -2.32
N MET A 619 18.56 8.50 -2.26
CA MET A 619 19.16 7.74 -3.34
C MET A 619 20.30 6.85 -2.86
N GLU A 620 20.65 5.87 -3.65
CA GLU A 620 21.89 5.08 -3.44
C GLU A 620 23.10 5.95 -3.74
N GLY A 621 24.04 6.03 -2.80
CA GLY A 621 25.29 6.79 -2.97
C GLY A 621 26.27 6.03 -3.86
N LYS A 622 26.45 6.47 -5.10
CA LYS A 622 27.43 5.94 -6.06
C LYS A 622 28.50 6.95 -6.34
N LYS A 623 29.68 6.43 -6.69
CA LYS A 623 30.80 7.30 -7.13
C LYS A 623 30.40 8.03 -8.40
N ASP A 624 30.79 9.32 -8.48
CA ASP A 624 30.55 10.20 -9.62
C ASP A 624 29.06 10.31 -10.03
N GLU A 625 28.14 10.16 -9.06
CA GLU A 625 26.69 10.29 -9.28
C GLU A 625 26.32 11.77 -9.49
N GLU A 626 25.36 12.00 -10.37
CA GLU A 626 24.77 13.31 -10.59
C GLU A 626 23.30 13.28 -10.15
N LEU A 627 22.92 14.23 -9.27
CA LEU A 627 21.55 14.45 -8.88
C LEU A 627 20.94 15.50 -9.79
N PHE A 628 19.83 15.16 -10.43
CA PHE A 628 19.04 16.12 -11.18
C PHE A 628 17.66 16.33 -10.54
N LEU A 629 17.14 17.53 -10.72
CA LEU A 629 15.82 17.96 -10.25
C LEU A 629 15.18 18.83 -11.32
N TYR A 630 14.11 18.35 -11.94
CA TYR A 630 13.20 19.15 -12.74
C TYR A 630 12.15 19.79 -11.84
N SER A 631 11.80 21.04 -12.11
CA SER A 631 10.75 21.73 -11.38
C SER A 631 9.83 22.50 -12.33
N TYR A 632 8.54 22.38 -12.07
CA TYR A 632 7.52 23.24 -12.64
C TYR A 632 6.56 23.71 -11.55
N PRO A 633 6.27 25.02 -11.43
CA PRO A 633 7.00 26.12 -12.04
C PRO A 633 8.46 26.20 -11.57
N GLU A 634 9.21 27.15 -12.11
CA GLU A 634 10.58 27.40 -11.68
C GLU A 634 10.66 27.69 -10.17
N LEU A 635 11.65 27.10 -9.48
CA LEU A 635 11.90 27.35 -8.05
C LEU A 635 12.24 28.83 -7.79
N LEU A 636 11.79 29.35 -6.64
CA LEU A 636 12.06 30.76 -6.25
C LEU A 636 13.55 31.04 -6.08
N SER A 637 14.33 30.03 -5.66
CA SER A 637 15.78 30.10 -5.61
C SER A 637 16.39 28.77 -6.02
N THR A 638 17.59 28.80 -6.59
CA THR A 638 18.35 27.59 -6.93
C THR A 638 18.79 26.91 -5.63
N PRO A 639 18.58 25.59 -5.46
CA PRO A 639 19.06 24.89 -4.26
C PRO A 639 20.60 24.98 -4.14
N GLU A 640 21.14 25.01 -2.94
CA GLU A 640 22.57 25.10 -2.68
C GLU A 640 23.35 23.98 -3.37
N GLY A 641 24.39 24.36 -4.11
CA GLY A 641 25.25 23.42 -4.82
C GLY A 641 24.70 22.89 -6.13
N PHE A 642 23.54 23.36 -6.57
CA PHE A 642 22.98 23.03 -7.88
C PHE A 642 23.33 24.10 -8.91
N GLU A 643 23.52 23.65 -10.14
CA GLU A 643 23.59 24.48 -11.34
C GLU A 643 22.22 24.49 -12.01
N LYS A 644 21.76 25.66 -12.42
CA LYS A 644 20.49 25.82 -13.12
C LYS A 644 20.74 25.91 -14.63
N GLU A 645 20.11 25.02 -15.41
CA GLU A 645 20.07 25.18 -16.86
C GLU A 645 19.12 26.32 -17.24
N LYS A 646 19.64 27.24 -18.05
CA LYS A 646 18.80 28.28 -18.66
C LYS A 646 18.05 27.70 -19.84
N LYS A 647 16.71 27.61 -19.71
CA LYS A 647 15.82 27.31 -20.83
C LYS A 647 14.98 28.56 -21.17
N GLU A 648 14.73 28.77 -22.46
CA GLU A 648 13.72 29.73 -22.88
C GLU A 648 12.34 29.10 -22.67
N GLN A 649 11.51 29.73 -21.82
CA GLN A 649 10.14 29.30 -21.62
C GLN A 649 9.33 29.58 -22.87
N HIS A 650 8.72 28.53 -23.44
CA HIS A 650 7.78 28.69 -24.52
C HIS A 650 6.41 29.10 -23.99
N PRO A 651 5.82 30.20 -24.44
CA PRO A 651 4.47 30.58 -24.06
C PRO A 651 3.46 29.65 -24.76
N GLY A 652 3.19 28.51 -24.20
CA GLY A 652 2.21 27.55 -24.70
C GLY A 652 1.27 27.06 -23.60
N THR A 653 0.08 26.61 -23.99
CA THR A 653 -0.89 25.97 -23.08
C THR A 653 -0.61 24.48 -22.92
N LEU A 654 0.16 23.89 -23.83
CA LEU A 654 0.56 22.48 -23.79
C LEU A 654 2.07 22.40 -23.52
N LEU A 655 2.41 21.94 -22.30
CA LEU A 655 3.75 21.86 -21.76
C LEU A 655 4.21 20.40 -21.65
N ASP A 656 5.51 20.17 -21.59
CA ASP A 656 6.11 18.91 -21.22
C ASP A 656 7.37 19.13 -20.36
N THR A 657 8.12 18.08 -20.06
CA THR A 657 9.35 18.16 -19.24
C THR A 657 10.42 19.06 -19.84
N THR A 658 10.37 19.32 -21.17
CA THR A 658 11.29 20.29 -21.80
C THR A 658 10.97 21.73 -21.40
N ASP A 659 9.76 22.01 -20.93
CA ASP A 659 9.34 23.32 -20.40
C ASP A 659 9.63 23.47 -18.90
N MET A 660 10.08 22.39 -18.22
CA MET A 660 10.47 22.41 -16.82
C MET A 660 11.89 22.96 -16.66
N THR A 661 12.17 23.59 -15.53
CA THR A 661 13.51 24.05 -15.20
C THR A 661 14.32 22.89 -14.62
N LEU A 662 15.50 22.66 -15.21
CA LEU A 662 16.43 21.62 -14.74
C LEU A 662 17.48 22.21 -13.80
N TYR A 663 17.69 21.55 -12.71
CA TYR A 663 18.76 21.79 -11.75
C TYR A 663 19.61 20.53 -11.61
N THR A 664 20.94 20.65 -11.69
CA THR A 664 21.87 19.54 -11.59
C THR A 664 22.88 19.77 -10.49
N ARG A 665 23.33 18.69 -9.83
CA ARG A 665 24.38 18.73 -8.83
C ARG A 665 25.24 17.48 -8.90
N LYS A 666 26.52 17.63 -9.13
CA LYS A 666 27.49 16.52 -9.01
C LYS A 666 27.66 16.18 -7.53
N LEU A 667 27.60 14.92 -7.23
CA LEU A 667 27.71 14.40 -5.87
C LEU A 667 29.09 13.76 -5.72
N ASP A 668 29.92 14.36 -4.88
CA ASP A 668 31.26 13.83 -4.58
C ASP A 668 31.18 12.70 -3.54
N PHE A 669 30.40 11.63 -3.87
CA PHE A 669 30.33 10.48 -3.00
C PHE A 669 31.59 9.63 -3.12
N ILE A 670 32.21 9.36 -1.98
CA ILE A 670 33.23 8.34 -1.83
C ILE A 670 32.58 7.20 -1.05
N PRO A 671 32.15 6.12 -1.70
CA PRO A 671 31.56 4.99 -1.00
C PRO A 671 32.53 4.42 0.03
N SER A 672 32.08 4.37 1.28
CA SER A 672 32.86 3.86 2.41
C SER A 672 32.47 2.43 2.81
N LEU A 673 31.21 2.06 2.55
CA LEU A 673 30.65 0.79 2.95
C LEU A 673 31.29 -0.36 2.15
N ARG A 674 31.79 -1.35 2.86
CA ARG A 674 32.38 -2.57 2.30
C ARG A 674 31.85 -3.78 3.05
N ALA A 675 31.80 -4.91 2.37
CA ALA A 675 31.49 -6.17 3.01
C ALA A 675 32.37 -7.28 2.43
N GLU A 676 32.82 -8.17 3.30
CA GLU A 676 33.58 -9.35 2.95
C GLU A 676 32.91 -10.60 3.50
N LEU A 677 32.78 -11.62 2.68
CA LEU A 677 32.18 -12.90 3.05
C LEU A 677 33.22 -14.01 2.98
N THR A 678 33.46 -14.69 4.10
CA THR A 678 34.35 -15.83 4.18
C THR A 678 33.57 -17.11 4.42
N LEU A 679 33.62 -18.04 3.47
CA LEU A 679 32.97 -19.35 3.60
C LEU A 679 33.72 -20.22 4.62
N HIS A 680 32.97 -20.92 5.48
CA HIS A 680 33.48 -21.93 6.37
C HIS A 680 33.04 -23.32 5.92
N ASP A 681 34.00 -24.17 5.59
CA ASP A 681 33.73 -25.59 5.32
C ASP A 681 33.41 -26.31 6.62
N THR A 682 32.17 -26.69 6.81
CA THR A 682 31.73 -27.60 7.86
C THR A 682 31.65 -29.01 7.27
N LEU A 683 32.58 -29.86 7.61
CA LEU A 683 32.69 -31.25 7.10
C LEU A 683 31.50 -32.15 7.52
N GLU A 684 30.59 -31.68 8.34
CA GLU A 684 29.50 -32.47 8.94
C GLU A 684 28.10 -31.94 8.66
N SER A 685 27.94 -30.76 8.03
CA SER A 685 26.63 -30.12 7.77
C SER A 685 26.40 -29.92 6.28
N GLU A 686 25.15 -30.19 5.83
CA GLU A 686 24.73 -29.83 4.48
C GLU A 686 24.41 -28.32 4.34
N GLU A 687 24.41 -27.61 5.45
CA GLU A 687 24.21 -26.16 5.51
C GLU A 687 25.48 -25.44 5.05
N LEU A 688 25.31 -24.29 4.42
CA LEU A 688 26.41 -23.40 4.11
C LEU A 688 26.57 -22.39 5.25
N HIS A 689 27.77 -22.31 5.78
CA HIS A 689 28.16 -21.37 6.82
C HIS A 689 29.14 -20.33 6.29
N ALA A 690 28.96 -19.06 6.68
CA ALA A 690 29.85 -17.98 6.30
C ALA A 690 30.01 -16.95 7.42
N LEU A 691 31.17 -16.30 7.46
CA LEU A 691 31.37 -15.07 8.23
C LEU A 691 31.21 -13.89 7.31
N LEU A 692 30.41 -12.93 7.67
CA LEU A 692 30.21 -11.66 6.99
C LEU A 692 30.76 -10.53 7.87
N HIS A 693 31.80 -9.87 7.35
CA HIS A 693 32.33 -8.65 7.94
C HIS A 693 31.86 -7.44 7.14
N VAL A 694 31.33 -6.42 7.81
CA VAL A 694 30.89 -5.16 7.20
C VAL A 694 31.65 -4.03 7.87
N GLU A 695 32.26 -3.15 7.08
CA GLU A 695 33.01 -1.98 7.56
C GLU A 695 32.57 -0.70 6.84
N GLY A 696 32.90 0.46 7.44
CA GLY A 696 32.62 1.77 6.86
C GLY A 696 31.16 2.22 6.97
N ILE A 697 30.41 1.68 7.94
CA ILE A 697 29.07 2.13 8.30
C ILE A 697 29.18 3.49 8.97
N MET A 698 28.65 4.54 8.34
CA MET A 698 28.77 5.91 8.80
C MET A 698 27.43 6.43 9.34
N PRO A 699 27.45 7.26 10.39
CA PRO A 699 26.23 7.81 11.00
C PRO A 699 25.35 8.62 10.05
N GLU A 700 25.94 9.29 9.06
CA GLU A 700 25.24 10.12 8.08
C GLU A 700 24.53 9.32 6.97
N MET A 701 24.78 8.02 6.84
CA MET A 701 23.96 7.16 5.99
C MET A 701 22.55 7.09 6.56
N GLU A 702 21.54 7.15 5.72
CA GLU A 702 20.18 6.84 6.16
C GLU A 702 20.09 5.34 6.50
N GLU A 703 20.61 4.48 5.61
CA GLU A 703 20.79 3.06 5.88
C GLU A 703 22.05 2.52 5.18
N ALA A 704 22.65 1.50 5.78
CA ALA A 704 23.72 0.70 5.21
C ALA A 704 23.16 -0.68 4.86
N MET A 705 23.07 -1.00 3.56
CA MET A 705 22.45 -2.22 3.09
C MET A 705 23.51 -3.26 2.69
N VAL A 706 23.33 -4.49 3.17
CA VAL A 706 23.96 -5.68 2.63
C VAL A 706 22.92 -6.40 1.77
N VAL A 707 23.30 -6.76 0.57
CA VAL A 707 22.46 -7.48 -0.38
C VAL A 707 23.12 -8.81 -0.71
N LEU A 708 22.49 -9.89 -0.27
CA LEU A 708 22.98 -11.24 -0.40
C LEU A 708 22.18 -12.02 -1.45
N GLU A 709 22.85 -12.47 -2.50
CA GLU A 709 22.25 -13.37 -3.48
C GLU A 709 22.55 -14.80 -3.03
N TYR A 710 21.55 -15.51 -2.53
CA TYR A 710 21.68 -16.89 -2.09
C TYR A 710 20.68 -17.82 -2.77
N GLU A 711 20.97 -19.10 -2.77
CA GLU A 711 20.05 -20.17 -3.15
C GLU A 711 20.02 -21.18 -2.00
N GLY A 712 18.83 -21.45 -1.48
CA GLY A 712 18.61 -22.33 -0.34
C GLY A 712 17.14 -22.38 0.02
N LEU A 713 16.79 -23.07 1.09
CA LEU A 713 15.43 -23.08 1.65
C LEU A 713 15.16 -21.76 2.39
N SER A 714 16.12 -21.38 3.24
CA SER A 714 16.09 -20.16 4.02
C SER A 714 17.51 -19.73 4.37
N ALA A 715 17.67 -18.52 4.84
CA ALA A 715 18.90 -18.02 5.40
C ALA A 715 18.65 -17.27 6.71
N GLU A 716 19.61 -17.34 7.62
CA GLU A 716 19.62 -16.55 8.85
C GLU A 716 20.99 -15.88 9.05
N MET A 717 20.95 -14.73 9.69
CA MET A 717 22.12 -13.96 10.06
C MET A 717 22.10 -13.71 11.57
N ARG A 718 23.20 -14.00 12.24
CA ARG A 718 23.39 -13.86 13.70
C ARG A 718 24.51 -12.87 13.95
N GLN A 719 24.26 -11.87 14.80
CA GLN A 719 25.28 -10.88 15.14
C GLN A 719 26.39 -11.53 16.00
N ILE A 720 27.64 -11.29 15.64
CA ILE A 720 28.79 -11.62 16.45
C ILE A 720 29.09 -10.42 17.37
N PRO A 721 29.06 -10.59 18.72
CA PRO A 721 29.32 -9.49 19.63
C PRO A 721 30.74 -8.95 19.46
N PRO A 722 30.94 -7.62 19.52
CA PRO A 722 32.28 -7.06 19.54
C PRO A 722 33.08 -7.59 20.74
N ALA A 723 34.38 -7.76 20.60
CA ALA A 723 35.28 -8.36 21.59
C ALA A 723 35.37 -7.60 22.95
N SER A 724 34.66 -6.49 23.11
CA SER A 724 34.56 -5.69 24.34
C SER A 724 33.41 -6.14 25.23
N GLY A 725 33.64 -7.13 26.05
CA GLY A 725 33.15 -7.30 27.45
C GLY A 725 31.66 -7.19 27.79
N GLU A 726 30.76 -6.80 26.93
CA GLU A 726 29.33 -6.83 27.21
C GLU A 726 28.79 -8.20 26.88
N THR A 727 28.14 -8.81 27.86
CA THR A 727 27.49 -10.13 27.77
C THR A 727 26.24 -10.03 26.90
N LEU A 728 26.41 -9.78 25.60
CA LEU A 728 25.34 -9.98 24.63
C LEU A 728 25.03 -11.48 24.58
N ARG A 729 23.76 -11.86 24.61
CA ARG A 729 23.33 -13.26 24.46
C ARG A 729 24.02 -13.83 23.23
N LYS A 730 24.78 -14.91 23.42
CA LYS A 730 25.69 -15.51 22.42
C LYS A 730 25.04 -15.91 21.07
N ASP A 731 23.73 -15.81 20.93
CA ASP A 731 22.95 -16.31 19.79
C ASP A 731 21.84 -15.37 19.34
N ARG A 732 22.08 -14.04 19.30
CA ARG A 732 21.04 -13.11 18.83
C ARG A 732 20.92 -13.19 17.29
N ARG A 733 19.77 -13.68 16.80
CA ARG A 733 19.40 -13.57 15.40
C ARG A 733 19.26 -12.09 15.03
N ALA A 734 19.95 -11.67 13.97
CA ALA A 734 19.93 -10.30 13.47
C ALA A 734 18.92 -10.14 12.34
N ALA A 735 18.81 -11.14 11.46
CA ALA A 735 17.89 -11.18 10.32
C ALA A 735 17.64 -12.62 9.90
N ASP A 736 16.53 -12.89 9.25
CA ASP A 736 16.23 -14.15 8.60
C ASP A 736 15.36 -13.94 7.35
N SER A 737 15.32 -14.92 6.46
CA SER A 737 14.51 -14.85 5.25
C SER A 737 14.25 -16.24 4.67
N PHE A 738 13.09 -16.44 4.08
CA PHE A 738 12.85 -17.55 3.17
C PHE A 738 13.30 -17.19 1.76
N TYR A 739 13.92 -18.13 1.05
CA TYR A 739 14.34 -17.92 -0.33
C TYR A 739 13.13 -17.71 -1.25
N THR A 740 13.15 -16.64 -2.02
CA THR A 740 12.09 -16.28 -2.99
C THR A 740 12.59 -16.25 -4.43
N GLY A 741 13.91 -16.39 -4.64
CA GLY A 741 14.55 -16.15 -5.94
C GLY A 741 14.92 -14.69 -6.17
N GLN A 742 14.71 -13.83 -5.18
CA GLN A 742 15.17 -12.43 -5.15
C GLN A 742 16.38 -12.29 -4.22
N PRO A 743 17.22 -11.25 -4.42
CA PRO A 743 18.25 -10.92 -3.46
C PRO A 743 17.66 -10.61 -2.07
N TRP A 744 18.36 -11.04 -1.03
CA TRP A 744 18.00 -10.71 0.34
C TRP A 744 18.69 -9.39 0.76
N GLU A 745 17.91 -8.38 1.03
CA GLU A 745 18.34 -7.05 1.42
C GLU A 745 18.24 -6.87 2.92
N ILE A 746 19.35 -6.50 3.57
CA ILE A 746 19.47 -6.44 5.03
C ILE A 746 20.02 -5.08 5.43
N GLY A 747 19.28 -4.32 6.25
CA GLY A 747 19.74 -3.09 6.88
C GLY A 747 20.66 -3.40 8.05
N VAL A 748 21.93 -3.02 7.94
CA VAL A 748 22.94 -3.36 8.95
C VAL A 748 23.39 -2.18 9.81
N LYS A 749 22.92 -0.98 9.52
CA LYS A 749 23.30 0.24 10.26
C LYS A 749 23.04 0.11 11.76
N ARG A 750 21.89 -0.48 12.15
CA ARG A 750 21.51 -0.67 13.56
C ARG A 750 22.42 -1.64 14.36
N PHE A 751 23.30 -2.36 13.66
CA PHE A 751 24.22 -3.33 14.28
C PHE A 751 25.66 -2.80 14.35
N ALA A 752 25.91 -1.58 13.84
CA ALA A 752 27.26 -1.01 13.78
C ALA A 752 27.83 -0.77 15.17
N GLY A 753 29.07 -1.17 15.38
CA GLY A 753 29.88 -0.79 16.53
C GLY A 753 30.32 0.66 16.44
N ALA A 754 30.97 1.17 17.48
CA ALA A 754 31.51 2.53 17.54
C ALA A 754 32.62 2.77 16.49
N ASP A 755 33.23 1.71 15.97
CA ASP A 755 34.21 1.69 14.89
C ASP A 755 33.61 1.69 13.47
N GLY A 756 32.27 1.67 13.36
CA GLY A 756 31.56 1.57 12.07
C GLY A 756 31.63 0.18 11.45
N CYS A 757 31.90 -0.85 12.25
CA CYS A 757 31.96 -2.23 11.79
C CYS A 757 30.83 -3.08 12.38
N ALA A 758 30.48 -4.15 11.68
CA ALA A 758 29.55 -5.17 12.16
C ALA A 758 29.94 -6.55 11.62
N ASP A 759 29.91 -7.56 12.48
CA ASP A 759 30.26 -8.92 12.16
C ASP A 759 29.05 -9.85 12.35
N PHE A 760 28.89 -10.79 11.40
CA PHE A 760 27.78 -11.71 11.41
C PHE A 760 28.20 -13.12 11.02
N PHE A 761 27.52 -14.09 11.63
CA PHE A 761 27.51 -15.46 11.18
C PHE A 761 26.28 -15.71 10.31
N VAL A 762 26.48 -16.13 9.09
CA VAL A 762 25.42 -16.39 8.09
C VAL A 762 25.28 -17.89 7.90
N VAL A 763 24.04 -18.39 7.97
CA VAL A 763 23.69 -19.78 7.70
C VAL A 763 22.69 -19.82 6.55
N VAL A 764 22.94 -20.66 5.55
CA VAL A 764 21.99 -20.97 4.48
C VAL A 764 21.58 -22.43 4.60
N HIS A 765 20.27 -22.67 4.72
CA HIS A 765 19.71 -24.01 4.79
C HIS A 765 19.44 -24.57 3.39
N PRO A 766 19.72 -25.85 3.14
CA PRO A 766 19.58 -26.43 1.80
C PRO A 766 18.11 -26.52 1.37
N LEU A 767 17.81 -26.10 0.17
CA LEU A 767 16.54 -26.38 -0.53
C LEU A 767 16.69 -27.70 -1.28
N ARG A 768 15.86 -28.68 -0.95
CA ARG A 768 15.83 -29.98 -1.61
C ARG A 768 14.76 -30.01 -2.69
N LYS A 769 14.93 -30.86 -3.68
CA LYS A 769 13.97 -31.00 -4.77
C LYS A 769 12.61 -31.51 -4.31
N GLU A 770 12.59 -32.27 -3.23
CA GLU A 770 11.39 -32.87 -2.62
C GLU A 770 10.67 -31.92 -1.65
N GLU A 771 11.23 -30.72 -1.45
CA GLU A 771 10.61 -29.74 -0.54
C GLU A 771 9.22 -29.32 -1.03
N ALA A 772 8.24 -29.39 -0.14
CA ALA A 772 6.86 -29.00 -0.44
C ALA A 772 6.73 -27.45 -0.38
N VAL A 773 7.26 -26.77 -1.39
CA VAL A 773 7.24 -25.31 -1.48
C VAL A 773 6.86 -24.84 -2.89
N TYR A 774 6.02 -23.81 -2.98
CA TYR A 774 5.80 -23.09 -4.21
C TYR A 774 6.80 -21.92 -4.31
N LEU A 775 7.55 -21.92 -5.41
CA LEU A 775 8.48 -20.85 -5.79
C LEU A 775 8.17 -20.41 -7.21
N GLN A 776 8.10 -19.09 -7.43
CA GLN A 776 7.95 -18.55 -8.79
C GLN A 776 9.22 -18.75 -9.62
N LYS A 777 10.37 -18.78 -8.96
CA LYS A 777 11.67 -18.97 -9.59
C LYS A 777 12.50 -19.98 -8.79
N TRP A 778 12.59 -21.18 -9.30
CA TRP A 778 13.43 -22.21 -8.73
C TRP A 778 14.91 -21.97 -9.05
N PRO A 779 15.83 -22.26 -8.12
CA PRO A 779 17.25 -22.29 -8.41
C PRO A 779 17.62 -23.51 -9.27
N ASP A 780 18.89 -23.61 -9.66
CA ASP A 780 19.40 -24.80 -10.34
C ASP A 780 19.42 -26.02 -9.41
N MET A 781 18.52 -26.97 -9.67
CA MET A 781 18.33 -28.22 -8.91
C MET A 781 19.02 -29.43 -9.55
N SER A 782 19.97 -29.24 -10.44
CA SER A 782 20.67 -30.34 -11.17
C SER A 782 21.36 -31.33 -10.23
N LYS A 783 21.77 -30.92 -9.04
CA LYS A 783 22.37 -31.74 -7.98
C LYS A 783 21.39 -32.35 -6.99
N GLY A 784 20.06 -32.13 -7.17
CA GLY A 784 19.01 -32.56 -6.25
C GLY A 784 18.78 -31.58 -5.08
N TYR A 785 19.67 -30.64 -4.87
CA TYR A 785 19.54 -29.59 -3.87
C TYR A 785 20.25 -28.30 -4.29
N ALA A 786 19.87 -27.18 -3.67
CA ALA A 786 20.53 -25.89 -3.78
C ALA A 786 20.89 -25.36 -2.39
N CYS A 787 22.17 -25.03 -2.17
CA CYS A 787 22.67 -24.41 -0.96
C CYS A 787 23.97 -23.67 -1.30
N LYS A 788 23.84 -22.36 -1.61
CA LYS A 788 25.03 -21.56 -1.98
C LYS A 788 24.74 -20.06 -1.88
N ILE A 789 25.80 -19.28 -1.74
CA ILE A 789 25.79 -17.83 -1.92
C ILE A 789 26.39 -17.55 -3.29
N ARG A 790 25.67 -16.74 -4.08
CA ARG A 790 26.04 -16.38 -5.44
C ARG A 790 26.73 -15.04 -5.53
N GLY A 791 26.34 -14.09 -4.69
CA GLY A 791 26.86 -12.74 -4.72
C GLY A 791 26.63 -11.99 -3.42
N LEU A 792 27.48 -11.00 -3.21
CA LEU A 792 27.41 -10.04 -2.13
C LEU A 792 27.63 -8.65 -2.73
N ARG A 793 26.77 -7.72 -2.43
CA ARG A 793 26.97 -6.29 -2.69
C ARG A 793 26.54 -5.47 -1.50
N VAL A 794 26.98 -4.23 -1.46
CA VAL A 794 26.54 -3.24 -0.47
C VAL A 794 25.92 -2.05 -1.16
N ALA A 795 25.02 -1.36 -0.47
CA ALA A 795 24.44 -0.11 -0.94
C ALA A 795 24.33 0.88 0.23
N GLU A 796 24.82 2.09 0.01
CA GLU A 796 24.67 3.20 0.95
C GLU A 796 23.45 4.00 0.57
N ILE A 797 22.44 4.03 1.43
CA ILE A 797 21.28 4.91 1.23
C ILE A 797 21.60 6.27 1.85
N ARG A 798 21.57 7.29 1.00
CA ARG A 798 21.93 8.66 1.37
C ARG A 798 20.69 9.56 1.34
N ARG A 799 20.67 10.51 2.29
CA ARG A 799 19.73 11.61 2.36
C ARG A 799 20.44 12.89 1.97
N ILE A 800 20.03 13.51 0.87
CA ILE A 800 20.57 14.75 0.36
C ILE A 800 19.56 15.86 0.62
N GLN A 801 19.89 16.78 1.52
CA GLN A 801 19.01 17.89 1.85
C GLN A 801 19.06 18.96 0.75
N LEU A 802 17.89 19.39 0.28
CA LEU A 802 17.75 20.53 -0.62
C LEU A 802 17.61 21.79 0.22
N ARG A 803 18.66 22.60 0.25
CA ARG A 803 18.66 23.88 0.97
C ARG A 803 18.40 25.00 -0.02
N PHE A 804 17.49 25.88 0.33
CA PHE A 804 17.13 27.06 -0.46
C PHE A 804 17.66 28.30 0.25
N ALA A 805 18.32 29.22 -0.50
CA ALA A 805 18.87 30.44 0.00
C ALA A 805 17.79 31.52 0.32
#